data_8e3b00d70821de297b15504ca7c6b021
#
_entry.id   8e3b00d70821de297b15504ca7c6b021
#
_cell.length_a   1.000
_cell.length_b   1.000
_cell.length_c   1.000
_cell.angle_alpha   90.00
_cell.angle_beta   90.00
_cell.angle_gamma   90.00
#
_symmetry.space_group_name_H-M   'P 1'
#
loop_
_entity.id
_entity.type
_entity.pdbx_description
1 polymer ?
#
loop_
_entity_poly.entity_id
_entity_poly.type
_entity_poly.pdbx_seq_one_letter_code
_entity_poly.pdbx_strand_id
1 'polypeptide(L)'
;MKRFLSAATALTLTACMIPALPQITANAVTDEEIVADQLSMPIVSIDTLGNGVNSKDNYTDAKVNIYEENGNIDTDNSDISIRLRGNITLRVDKKSYKFKFPKKANPLELGDGAAKSWNLVANYFDTSLMRNMAAYHLGDILNGMPYSANSRSVEVYVDGKYQGVYLLTEAVNVAKSRINITENPDLVEDNGYLVEMSFYDCDNPFFIEHQQYDVKSDLSEDESISKQQVEYISGYMDDALKALKSNDKEQAAQYIDIPSLVDNYIANEICKNVDSGWDSYYISKDAGGKLTFNPMWDYDLALGNFIDVKGYDSAAGLGVYNVSNCNANSNQWMCYAIQNDWFREAVTVRWKEIYEDVKTLPEFVTSEAEKNAASYERNFTRWNSLGKKVFSEPDEIAELSTHKAHAEYLANWLDERITWLNTYFASSDWSAGKYLDENEKPIDPDNAVVVSTLMFWGGTGEIDVDSPGFTAEASNAAWGGQALSTGIMLFKGQKYRLSFDYTAPDTASINYRIQANHDNYKAYMSGTVTPDSTKHLETAFTADIDDANCALVLEFKGSGTVKVEHISLVAIDSDTLMGDVNIDGEFNVSDLVLLQKWLLAVTDTELKDWKAADFCEDNRLDVFDLCLMRKQLIAKTQTS
;
A
#
# COMPACT_ATOMS: atom_id res chain seq x y z
N MET A 1 -27.61 0.59 68.73
CA MET A 1 -28.88 1.25 69.06
C MET A 1 -29.37 2.00 67.83
N LYS A 2 -30.62 1.76 67.49
CA LYS A 2 -31.46 2.41 66.46
C LYS A 2 -31.23 2.01 64.99
N ARG A 3 -32.15 1.18 64.59
CA ARG A 3 -32.65 0.79 63.26
C ARG A 3 -33.15 2.00 62.49
N PHE A 4 -32.98 1.98 61.15
CA PHE A 4 -34.01 2.52 60.25
C PHE A 4 -34.18 1.55 59.09
N LEU A 5 -35.38 1.00 59.03
CA LEU A 5 -35.97 0.29 57.90
C LEU A 5 -36.22 1.30 56.78
N SER A 6 -35.90 0.94 55.56
CA SER A 6 -36.50 1.54 54.39
C SER A 6 -37.06 0.43 53.48
N ALA A 7 -38.32 0.56 53.15
CA ALA A 7 -39.16 -0.35 52.47
C ALA A 7 -38.72 -0.60 51.00
N ALA A 8 -38.57 -1.85 50.64
CA ALA A 8 -38.44 -2.24 49.26
C ALA A 8 -39.84 -2.43 48.66
N THR A 9 -40.21 -1.57 47.73
CA THR A 9 -41.40 -1.73 46.90
C THR A 9 -41.10 -2.73 45.81
N ALA A 10 -41.64 -3.93 45.88
CA ALA A 10 -41.57 -4.93 44.84
C ALA A 10 -42.48 -4.52 43.67
N LEU A 11 -41.87 -4.13 42.55
CA LEU A 11 -42.56 -4.00 41.28
C LEU A 11 -42.57 -5.38 40.62
N THR A 12 -43.71 -6.02 40.61
CA THR A 12 -43.99 -7.23 39.84
C THR A 12 -44.07 -6.86 38.36
N LEU A 13 -43.00 -7.09 37.62
CA LEU A 13 -43.02 -7.10 36.15
C LEU A 13 -43.74 -8.37 35.69
N THR A 14 -44.96 -8.20 35.22
CA THR A 14 -45.67 -9.23 34.44
C THR A 14 -44.97 -9.34 33.08
N ALA A 15 -44.14 -10.39 32.93
CA ALA A 15 -43.55 -10.73 31.65
C ALA A 15 -44.69 -11.21 30.72
N CYS A 16 -45.13 -10.35 29.81
CA CYS A 16 -45.86 -10.79 28.64
C CYS A 16 -44.92 -11.70 27.84
N MET A 17 -45.19 -13.01 27.86
CA MET A 17 -44.62 -13.95 26.90
C MET A 17 -45.12 -13.55 25.53
N ILE A 18 -44.31 -12.81 24.77
CA ILE A 18 -44.44 -12.73 23.33
C ILE A 18 -44.06 -14.13 22.84
N PRO A 19 -44.94 -14.86 22.14
CA PRO A 19 -44.54 -16.13 21.55
C PRO A 19 -43.38 -15.82 20.61
N ALA A 20 -42.26 -16.50 20.82
CA ALA A 20 -41.14 -16.45 19.89
C ALA A 20 -41.72 -16.80 18.50
N LEU A 21 -41.70 -15.82 17.59
CA LEU A 21 -41.93 -16.11 16.19
C LEU A 21 -40.96 -17.23 15.82
N PRO A 22 -41.42 -18.30 15.17
CA PRO A 22 -40.52 -19.31 14.70
C PRO A 22 -39.43 -18.58 13.91
N GLN A 23 -38.17 -18.73 14.30
CA GLN A 23 -37.07 -18.39 13.43
C GLN A 23 -37.31 -19.21 12.16
N ILE A 24 -37.72 -18.55 11.11
CA ILE A 24 -37.67 -19.12 9.77
C ILE A 24 -36.15 -19.23 9.54
N THR A 25 -35.59 -20.37 9.87
CA THR A 25 -34.33 -20.79 9.31
C THR A 25 -34.61 -20.85 7.82
N ALA A 26 -34.20 -19.82 7.08
CA ALA A 26 -34.20 -19.91 5.63
C ALA A 26 -33.42 -21.18 5.32
N ASN A 27 -34.09 -22.21 4.80
CA ASN A 27 -33.42 -23.40 4.33
C ASN A 27 -32.36 -22.96 3.34
N ALA A 28 -31.18 -23.56 3.41
CA ALA A 28 -30.15 -23.31 2.40
C ALA A 28 -30.78 -23.62 1.03
N VAL A 29 -30.60 -22.70 0.09
CA VAL A 29 -31.14 -22.86 -1.27
C VAL A 29 -30.34 -23.95 -1.96
N THR A 30 -31.01 -24.83 -2.72
CA THR A 30 -30.33 -25.87 -3.49
C THR A 30 -29.69 -25.32 -4.74
N ASP A 31 -28.74 -26.06 -5.33
CA ASP A 31 -28.07 -25.63 -6.56
C ASP A 31 -29.05 -25.50 -7.73
N GLU A 32 -30.08 -26.31 -7.83
CA GLU A 32 -31.14 -26.18 -8.84
C GLU A 32 -31.91 -24.87 -8.67
N GLU A 33 -32.21 -24.47 -7.44
CA GLU A 33 -32.86 -23.19 -7.15
C GLU A 33 -31.92 -22.00 -7.43
N ILE A 34 -30.61 -22.14 -7.12
CA ILE A 34 -29.58 -21.14 -7.41
C ILE A 34 -29.46 -20.90 -8.93
N VAL A 35 -29.37 -21.97 -9.71
CA VAL A 35 -29.27 -21.88 -11.18
C VAL A 35 -30.58 -21.34 -11.80
N ALA A 36 -31.73 -21.72 -11.24
CA ALA A 36 -33.04 -21.20 -11.71
C ALA A 36 -33.19 -19.68 -11.48
N ASP A 37 -32.49 -19.12 -10.48
CA ASP A 37 -32.46 -17.67 -10.16
C ASP A 37 -31.22 -16.96 -10.72
N GLN A 38 -30.44 -17.62 -11.58
CA GLN A 38 -29.25 -17.05 -12.20
C GLN A 38 -29.58 -15.85 -13.06
N LEU A 39 -28.71 -14.83 -13.00
CA LEU A 39 -28.83 -13.62 -13.80
C LEU A 39 -27.87 -13.68 -15.01
N SER A 40 -26.84 -12.86 -15.01
CA SER A 40 -25.94 -12.69 -16.14
C SER A 40 -24.51 -13.20 -15.90
N MET A 41 -24.18 -13.55 -14.66
CA MET A 41 -22.84 -14.00 -14.29
C MET A 41 -22.77 -15.52 -14.12
N PRO A 42 -21.60 -16.14 -14.28
CA PRO A 42 -21.34 -17.48 -13.79
C PRO A 42 -21.57 -17.58 -12.29
N ILE A 43 -21.84 -18.77 -11.80
CA ILE A 43 -22.08 -19.03 -10.38
C ILE A 43 -21.00 -19.95 -9.82
N VAL A 44 -20.50 -19.63 -8.64
CA VAL A 44 -19.65 -20.50 -7.83
C VAL A 44 -20.42 -20.87 -6.55
N SER A 45 -20.88 -22.11 -6.45
CA SER A 45 -21.58 -22.66 -5.28
C SER A 45 -20.63 -23.56 -4.49
N ILE A 46 -20.42 -23.24 -3.22
CA ILE A 46 -19.51 -23.92 -2.30
C ILE A 46 -20.29 -24.53 -1.15
N ASP A 47 -20.16 -25.84 -0.97
CA ASP A 47 -20.64 -26.56 0.21
C ASP A 47 -19.45 -26.85 1.13
N THR A 48 -19.45 -26.24 2.31
CA THR A 48 -18.41 -26.45 3.34
C THR A 48 -18.60 -27.73 4.15
N LEU A 49 -19.54 -28.58 3.80
CA LEU A 49 -19.87 -29.80 4.49
C LEU A 49 -20.23 -29.57 5.99
N GLY A 50 -20.77 -28.37 6.27
CA GLY A 50 -21.12 -27.92 7.61
C GLY A 50 -19.97 -27.37 8.46
N ASN A 51 -18.76 -27.28 7.93
CA ASN A 51 -17.58 -26.83 8.70
C ASN A 51 -17.44 -25.29 8.72
N GLY A 52 -17.98 -24.61 7.71
CA GLY A 52 -17.76 -23.17 7.51
C GLY A 52 -16.31 -22.82 7.14
N VAL A 53 -16.07 -21.57 6.71
CA VAL A 53 -14.73 -21.06 6.36
C VAL A 53 -14.36 -19.95 7.34
N ASN A 54 -13.52 -20.27 8.34
CA ASN A 54 -13.28 -19.38 9.49
C ASN A 54 -11.79 -19.04 9.74
N SER A 55 -10.87 -19.56 8.93
CA SER A 55 -9.43 -19.38 9.13
C SER A 55 -8.75 -18.82 7.88
N LYS A 56 -7.76 -17.94 8.07
CA LYS A 56 -6.82 -17.52 7.03
C LYS A 56 -5.69 -18.54 6.84
N ASP A 57 -5.32 -19.26 7.89
CA ASP A 57 -4.14 -20.13 7.89
C ASP A 57 -4.50 -21.57 7.57
N ASN A 58 -5.65 -22.04 8.06
CA ASN A 58 -6.09 -23.42 7.90
C ASN A 58 -7.14 -23.56 6.79
N TYR A 59 -6.91 -24.53 5.92
CA TYR A 59 -7.88 -24.91 4.91
C TYR A 59 -8.99 -25.79 5.51
N THR A 60 -10.20 -25.58 5.01
CA THR A 60 -11.40 -26.40 5.27
C THR A 60 -11.72 -27.19 4.02
N ASP A 61 -12.00 -28.48 4.17
CA ASP A 61 -12.49 -29.32 3.06
C ASP A 61 -13.90 -28.89 2.68
N ALA A 62 -14.14 -28.78 1.40
CA ALA A 62 -15.41 -28.34 0.82
C ALA A 62 -15.62 -28.97 -0.55
N LYS A 63 -16.81 -28.76 -1.11
CA LYS A 63 -17.12 -29.10 -2.50
C LYS A 63 -17.52 -27.84 -3.26
N VAL A 64 -17.30 -27.83 -4.56
CA VAL A 64 -17.66 -26.72 -5.43
C VAL A 64 -18.40 -27.20 -6.66
N ASN A 65 -19.47 -26.48 -7.00
CA ASN A 65 -20.10 -26.48 -8.30
C ASN A 65 -19.88 -25.13 -8.95
N ILE A 66 -19.53 -25.12 -10.24
CA ILE A 66 -19.39 -23.88 -11.01
C ILE A 66 -20.29 -24.01 -12.23
N TYR A 67 -21.06 -22.96 -12.48
CA TYR A 67 -22.02 -22.89 -13.58
C TYR A 67 -21.67 -21.73 -14.50
N GLU A 68 -21.70 -21.93 -15.79
CA GLU A 68 -21.58 -20.89 -16.82
C GLU A 68 -22.79 -19.94 -16.78
N GLU A 69 -22.74 -18.81 -17.50
CA GLU A 69 -23.86 -17.84 -17.58
C GLU A 69 -25.16 -18.43 -18.14
N ASN A 70 -25.06 -19.50 -18.90
CA ASN A 70 -26.23 -20.21 -19.47
C ASN A 70 -26.79 -21.30 -18.55
N GLY A 71 -26.25 -21.45 -17.34
CA GLY A 71 -26.64 -22.45 -16.36
C GLY A 71 -26.05 -23.84 -16.60
N ASN A 72 -25.22 -24.03 -17.63
CA ASN A 72 -24.50 -25.27 -17.83
C ASN A 72 -23.45 -25.45 -16.73
N ILE A 73 -23.24 -26.70 -16.31
CA ILE A 73 -22.21 -27.00 -15.31
C ILE A 73 -20.83 -27.07 -15.98
N ASP A 74 -19.92 -26.25 -15.47
CA ASP A 74 -18.49 -26.25 -15.82
C ASP A 74 -17.72 -27.22 -14.91
N THR A 75 -17.92 -27.06 -13.61
CA THR A 75 -17.25 -27.88 -12.59
C THR A 75 -18.32 -28.52 -11.71
N ASP A 76 -18.35 -29.86 -11.69
CA ASP A 76 -19.38 -30.64 -11.01
C ASP A 76 -18.85 -31.26 -9.71
N ASN A 77 -19.48 -30.95 -8.57
CA ASN A 77 -19.32 -31.57 -7.25
C ASN A 77 -17.84 -31.89 -6.90
N SER A 78 -16.94 -31.02 -7.29
CA SER A 78 -15.50 -31.22 -7.17
C SER A 78 -15.02 -30.95 -5.74
N ASP A 79 -14.16 -31.83 -5.24
CA ASP A 79 -13.49 -31.60 -3.97
C ASP A 79 -12.55 -30.38 -4.07
N ILE A 80 -12.60 -29.54 -3.06
CA ILE A 80 -11.67 -28.40 -2.86
C ILE A 80 -11.27 -28.30 -1.40
N SER A 81 -10.18 -27.60 -1.15
CA SER A 81 -9.89 -27.02 0.15
C SER A 81 -9.95 -25.50 0.07
N ILE A 82 -10.63 -24.86 1.00
CA ILE A 82 -10.93 -23.42 1.01
C ILE A 82 -10.51 -22.76 2.31
N ARG A 83 -10.06 -21.51 2.25
CA ARG A 83 -9.75 -20.68 3.41
C ARG A 83 -10.05 -19.21 3.15
N LEU A 84 -10.08 -18.40 4.21
CA LEU A 84 -10.10 -16.96 4.09
C LEU A 84 -8.78 -16.44 3.49
N ARG A 85 -8.84 -15.26 2.84
CA ARG A 85 -7.65 -14.53 2.37
C ARG A 85 -7.77 -13.03 2.65
N GLY A 86 -6.64 -12.34 2.53
CA GLY A 86 -6.49 -10.90 2.76
C GLY A 86 -5.92 -10.59 4.14
N ASN A 87 -5.68 -9.33 4.40
CA ASN A 87 -5.19 -8.78 5.67
C ASN A 87 -6.25 -7.85 6.26
N ILE A 88 -6.35 -6.61 5.78
CA ILE A 88 -7.36 -5.63 6.21
C ILE A 88 -8.77 -6.13 5.89
N THR A 89 -8.97 -6.75 4.74
CA THR A 89 -10.26 -7.32 4.30
C THR A 89 -10.81 -8.44 5.20
N LEU A 90 -9.99 -8.99 6.12
CA LEU A 90 -10.50 -9.90 7.15
C LEU A 90 -11.38 -9.20 8.21
N ARG A 91 -11.32 -7.87 8.30
CA ARG A 91 -12.08 -7.08 9.27
C ARG A 91 -13.49 -6.73 8.78
N VAL A 92 -13.77 -6.87 7.49
CA VAL A 92 -15.09 -6.59 6.91
C VAL A 92 -15.96 -7.85 6.79
N ASP A 93 -17.26 -7.68 6.62
CA ASP A 93 -18.21 -8.81 6.62
C ASP A 93 -18.13 -9.66 5.34
N LYS A 94 -17.94 -9.02 4.18
CA LYS A 94 -17.78 -9.73 2.89
C LYS A 94 -16.34 -10.24 2.77
N LYS A 95 -16.16 -11.54 3.07
CA LYS A 95 -14.84 -12.17 3.10
C LYS A 95 -14.36 -12.57 1.71
N SER A 96 -13.06 -12.44 1.45
CA SER A 96 -12.41 -13.04 0.29
C SER A 96 -11.93 -14.46 0.61
N TYR A 97 -11.89 -15.32 -0.41
CA TYR A 97 -11.51 -16.71 -0.25
C TYR A 97 -10.36 -17.09 -1.19
N LYS A 98 -9.56 -18.06 -0.74
CA LYS A 98 -8.64 -18.82 -1.58
C LYS A 98 -9.02 -20.29 -1.52
N PHE A 99 -9.16 -20.92 -2.68
CA PHE A 99 -9.46 -22.35 -2.74
C PHE A 99 -8.49 -23.10 -3.64
N LYS A 100 -8.38 -24.39 -3.41
CA LYS A 100 -7.47 -25.28 -4.14
C LYS A 100 -8.20 -26.55 -4.56
N PHE A 101 -8.07 -26.92 -5.81
CA PHE A 101 -8.41 -28.25 -6.29
C PHE A 101 -7.31 -29.25 -5.90
N PRO A 102 -7.65 -30.51 -5.65
CA PRO A 102 -6.65 -31.58 -5.41
C PRO A 102 -5.78 -31.85 -6.66
N LYS A 103 -6.35 -31.65 -7.84
CA LYS A 103 -5.67 -31.70 -9.15
C LYS A 103 -5.82 -30.36 -9.85
N LYS A 104 -4.95 -30.06 -10.80
CA LYS A 104 -5.06 -28.84 -11.61
C LYS A 104 -6.39 -28.82 -12.36
N ALA A 105 -7.12 -27.69 -12.27
CA ALA A 105 -8.37 -27.42 -12.96
C ALA A 105 -8.32 -26.02 -13.60
N ASN A 106 -9.13 -25.78 -14.61
CA ASN A 106 -9.29 -24.48 -15.25
C ASN A 106 -10.77 -24.08 -15.26
N PRO A 107 -11.32 -23.63 -14.12
CA PRO A 107 -12.73 -23.29 -14.02
C PRO A 107 -13.09 -22.15 -14.99
N LEU A 108 -14.23 -22.32 -15.69
CA LEU A 108 -14.75 -21.40 -16.69
C LEU A 108 -13.78 -21.14 -17.86
N GLU A 109 -12.83 -22.05 -18.08
CA GLU A 109 -11.73 -21.88 -19.04
C GLU A 109 -10.97 -20.56 -18.84
N LEU A 110 -10.88 -20.07 -17.58
CA LEU A 110 -10.41 -18.76 -17.21
C LEU A 110 -8.93 -18.73 -17.27
N GLY A 111 -8.11 -18.93 -17.90
CA GLY A 111 -6.65 -18.84 -17.90
C GLY A 111 -6.00 -19.66 -19.00
N ASP A 112 -4.74 -19.42 -19.19
CA ASP A 112 -3.95 -20.09 -20.21
C ASP A 112 -3.64 -21.56 -19.88
N GLY A 113 -4.17 -22.05 -18.76
CA GLY A 113 -4.00 -23.42 -18.35
C GLY A 113 -4.49 -23.76 -16.94
N ALA A 114 -4.55 -25.07 -16.70
CA ALA A 114 -5.03 -25.57 -15.43
C ALA A 114 -4.04 -25.34 -14.28
N ALA A 115 -4.55 -24.88 -13.16
CA ALA A 115 -3.80 -24.69 -11.91
C ALA A 115 -4.59 -25.22 -10.70
N LYS A 116 -3.91 -25.38 -9.55
CA LYS A 116 -4.59 -25.82 -8.35
C LYS A 116 -5.28 -24.70 -7.62
N SER A 117 -4.67 -23.53 -7.49
CA SER A 117 -5.09 -22.45 -6.62
C SER A 117 -5.82 -21.35 -7.37
N TRP A 118 -6.96 -20.92 -6.82
CA TRP A 118 -7.83 -19.86 -7.33
C TRP A 118 -8.28 -18.95 -6.20
N ASN A 119 -8.61 -17.69 -6.49
CA ASN A 119 -9.12 -16.74 -5.52
C ASN A 119 -10.52 -16.28 -5.89
N LEU A 120 -11.31 -15.99 -4.87
CA LEU A 120 -12.56 -15.24 -4.94
C LEU A 120 -12.34 -13.93 -4.17
N VAL A 121 -12.06 -12.85 -4.90
CA VAL A 121 -11.77 -11.54 -4.33
C VAL A 121 -13.08 -10.78 -4.15
N ALA A 122 -13.35 -10.36 -2.92
CA ALA A 122 -14.62 -9.73 -2.54
C ALA A 122 -14.77 -8.30 -3.05
N ASN A 123 -13.66 -7.61 -3.35
CA ASN A 123 -13.59 -6.19 -3.74
C ASN A 123 -14.42 -5.28 -2.82
N TYR A 124 -14.39 -5.51 -1.51
CA TYR A 124 -15.29 -4.82 -0.58
C TYR A 124 -15.00 -3.32 -0.49
N PHE A 125 -13.73 -2.93 -0.59
CA PHE A 125 -13.30 -1.53 -0.54
C PHE A 125 -13.48 -0.79 -1.88
N ASP A 126 -13.81 -1.52 -2.93
CA ASP A 126 -14.14 -0.98 -4.24
C ASP A 126 -15.63 -1.13 -4.54
N THR A 127 -16.41 -0.08 -4.35
CA THR A 127 -17.86 -0.09 -4.61
C THR A 127 -18.23 -0.17 -6.09
N SER A 128 -17.27 0.01 -7.02
CA SER A 128 -17.46 -0.38 -8.41
C SER A 128 -17.34 -1.89 -8.62
N LEU A 129 -16.66 -2.63 -7.76
CA LEU A 129 -16.29 -4.06 -7.87
C LEU A 129 -15.44 -4.38 -9.12
N MET A 130 -14.89 -3.36 -9.82
CA MET A 130 -14.31 -3.51 -11.16
C MET A 130 -12.85 -3.08 -11.27
N ARG A 131 -12.27 -2.40 -10.25
CA ARG A 131 -10.91 -1.84 -10.34
C ARG A 131 -9.85 -2.91 -10.56
N ASN A 132 -9.91 -4.02 -9.82
CA ASN A 132 -9.01 -5.16 -10.02
C ASN A 132 -9.17 -5.75 -11.43
N MET A 133 -10.40 -5.91 -11.92
CA MET A 133 -10.66 -6.45 -13.25
C MET A 133 -10.12 -5.52 -14.36
N ALA A 134 -10.34 -4.22 -14.22
CA ALA A 134 -9.82 -3.22 -15.16
C ALA A 134 -8.29 -3.20 -15.19
N ALA A 135 -7.64 -3.31 -14.03
CA ALA A 135 -6.18 -3.37 -13.92
C ALA A 135 -5.62 -4.65 -14.56
N TYR A 136 -6.27 -5.81 -14.36
CA TYR A 136 -5.79 -7.06 -14.97
C TYR A 136 -6.00 -7.05 -16.48
N HIS A 137 -7.11 -6.48 -16.97
CA HIS A 137 -7.32 -6.27 -18.41
C HIS A 137 -6.28 -5.32 -19.01
N LEU A 138 -5.88 -4.27 -18.29
CA LEU A 138 -4.74 -3.44 -18.68
C LEU A 138 -3.45 -4.27 -18.77
N GLY A 139 -3.24 -5.18 -17.84
CA GLY A 139 -2.09 -6.11 -17.87
C GLY A 139 -2.03 -6.98 -19.12
N ASP A 140 -3.18 -7.35 -19.70
CA ASP A 140 -3.24 -8.08 -20.98
C ASP A 140 -2.85 -7.19 -22.18
N ILE A 141 -3.16 -5.89 -22.11
CA ILE A 141 -2.75 -4.89 -23.13
C ILE A 141 -1.23 -4.68 -23.06
N LEU A 142 -0.67 -4.67 -21.85
CA LEU A 142 0.74 -4.43 -21.56
C LEU A 142 1.57 -5.72 -21.67
N ASN A 143 1.75 -6.20 -22.88
CA ASN A 143 2.37 -7.49 -23.18
C ASN A 143 3.91 -7.57 -22.98
N GLY A 144 4.54 -6.50 -22.51
CA GLY A 144 5.92 -6.52 -21.98
C GLY A 144 6.01 -7.25 -20.65
N MET A 145 4.90 -7.35 -19.91
CA MET A 145 4.76 -8.21 -18.74
C MET A 145 4.32 -9.62 -19.21
N PRO A 146 5.09 -10.68 -18.93
CA PRO A 146 4.81 -12.01 -19.50
C PRO A 146 3.58 -12.70 -18.90
N TYR A 147 3.01 -12.19 -17.82
CA TYR A 147 1.82 -12.73 -17.17
C TYR A 147 0.97 -11.63 -16.59
N SER A 148 -0.31 -11.67 -16.89
CA SER A 148 -1.39 -10.95 -16.22
C SER A 148 -2.39 -11.97 -15.65
N ALA A 149 -3.00 -11.68 -14.49
CA ALA A 149 -3.94 -12.60 -13.87
C ALA A 149 -5.29 -12.56 -14.59
N ASN A 150 -5.69 -13.67 -15.20
CA ASN A 150 -7.02 -13.79 -15.76
C ASN A 150 -8.08 -13.71 -14.66
N SER A 151 -9.19 -13.03 -14.96
CA SER A 151 -10.25 -12.80 -13.97
C SER A 151 -11.64 -12.72 -14.60
N ARG A 152 -12.66 -13.07 -13.82
CA ARG A 152 -14.07 -12.99 -14.22
C ARG A 152 -14.96 -12.72 -13.02
N SER A 153 -15.92 -11.81 -13.17
CA SER A 153 -16.95 -11.59 -12.15
C SER A 153 -17.90 -12.79 -12.08
N VAL A 154 -18.15 -13.26 -10.86
CA VAL A 154 -19.02 -14.42 -10.58
C VAL A 154 -19.92 -14.13 -9.39
N GLU A 155 -21.11 -14.75 -9.35
CA GLU A 155 -21.94 -14.78 -8.15
C GLU A 155 -21.52 -15.96 -7.26
N VAL A 156 -21.35 -15.71 -5.97
CA VAL A 156 -20.87 -16.72 -5.01
C VAL A 156 -21.94 -17.08 -4.02
N TYR A 157 -22.11 -18.38 -3.82
CA TYR A 157 -22.93 -18.97 -2.75
C TYR A 157 -22.04 -19.84 -1.86
N VAL A 158 -22.25 -19.77 -0.56
CA VAL A 158 -21.59 -20.65 0.43
C VAL A 158 -22.68 -21.26 1.32
N ASP A 159 -22.72 -22.58 1.37
CA ASP A 159 -23.74 -23.33 2.09
C ASP A 159 -25.18 -22.89 1.72
N GLY A 160 -25.43 -22.72 0.41
CA GLY A 160 -26.70 -22.27 -0.15
C GLY A 160 -27.08 -20.82 0.19
N LYS A 161 -26.16 -20.00 0.67
CA LYS A 161 -26.39 -18.59 1.01
C LYS A 161 -25.62 -17.68 0.05
N TYR A 162 -26.33 -16.75 -0.58
CA TYR A 162 -25.73 -15.76 -1.46
C TYR A 162 -24.71 -14.89 -0.72
N GLN A 163 -23.50 -14.84 -1.23
CA GLN A 163 -22.40 -14.02 -0.69
C GLN A 163 -22.13 -12.75 -1.47
N GLY A 164 -22.68 -12.60 -2.67
CA GLY A 164 -22.49 -11.44 -3.53
C GLY A 164 -21.70 -11.74 -4.79
N VAL A 165 -21.33 -10.68 -5.49
CA VAL A 165 -20.44 -10.73 -6.65
C VAL A 165 -19.00 -10.72 -6.17
N TYR A 166 -18.20 -11.62 -6.71
CA TYR A 166 -16.76 -11.74 -6.47
C TYR A 166 -15.99 -11.72 -7.79
N LEU A 167 -14.73 -11.38 -7.73
CA LEU A 167 -13.81 -11.60 -8.84
C LEU A 167 -13.16 -12.98 -8.66
N LEU A 168 -13.54 -13.95 -9.50
CA LEU A 168 -12.78 -15.19 -9.63
C LEU A 168 -11.51 -14.88 -10.40
N THR A 169 -10.36 -15.20 -9.84
CA THR A 169 -9.08 -14.88 -10.47
C THR A 169 -8.02 -15.93 -10.17
N GLU A 170 -7.05 -16.01 -11.04
CA GLU A 170 -5.85 -16.79 -10.82
C GLU A 170 -5.13 -16.31 -9.55
N ALA A 171 -4.51 -17.23 -8.82
CA ALA A 171 -3.64 -16.85 -7.71
C ALA A 171 -2.23 -16.55 -8.22
N VAL A 172 -1.59 -15.52 -7.69
CA VAL A 172 -0.17 -15.26 -7.94
C VAL A 172 0.63 -16.41 -7.32
N ASN A 173 1.25 -17.19 -8.17
CA ASN A 173 2.13 -18.30 -7.79
C ASN A 173 2.93 -18.80 -8.99
N VAL A 174 4.00 -19.53 -8.71
CA VAL A 174 4.79 -20.20 -9.75
C VAL A 174 3.97 -21.33 -10.38
N ALA A 175 3.78 -21.25 -11.68
CA ALA A 175 3.15 -22.28 -12.48
C ALA A 175 3.40 -22.03 -13.98
N LYS A 176 3.38 -23.08 -14.80
CA LYS A 176 3.62 -22.97 -16.26
C LYS A 176 2.66 -21.99 -16.97
N SER A 177 1.40 -21.91 -16.51
CA SER A 177 0.38 -21.02 -17.07
C SER A 177 0.24 -19.68 -16.30
N ARG A 178 1.18 -19.36 -15.44
CA ARG A 178 1.21 -18.15 -14.62
C ARG A 178 2.61 -17.56 -14.60
N ILE A 179 3.22 -17.43 -13.45
CA ILE A 179 4.63 -17.04 -13.35
C ILE A 179 5.47 -18.28 -13.67
N ASN A 180 5.93 -18.35 -14.92
CA ASN A 180 6.61 -19.52 -15.43
C ASN A 180 8.12 -19.38 -15.25
N ILE A 181 8.59 -19.77 -14.08
CA ILE A 181 10.00 -19.82 -13.72
C ILE A 181 10.40 -21.24 -13.31
N THR A 182 11.69 -21.51 -13.37
CA THR A 182 12.29 -22.82 -13.04
C THR A 182 12.16 -23.11 -11.55
N GLU A 183 11.65 -24.27 -11.19
CA GLU A 183 11.55 -24.73 -9.81
C GLU A 183 12.61 -25.83 -9.54
N ASN A 184 13.76 -25.42 -9.01
CA ASN A 184 14.85 -26.29 -8.58
C ASN A 184 15.23 -25.96 -7.12
N PRO A 185 14.38 -26.26 -6.13
CA PRO A 185 14.55 -25.77 -4.75
C PRO A 185 15.85 -26.24 -4.07
N ASP A 186 16.53 -27.24 -4.59
CA ASP A 186 17.84 -27.69 -4.05
C ASP A 186 19.05 -26.91 -4.62
N LEU A 187 18.81 -26.01 -5.57
CA LEU A 187 19.85 -25.21 -6.21
C LEU A 187 19.72 -23.73 -5.85
N VAL A 188 20.82 -22.99 -5.91
CA VAL A 188 20.84 -21.55 -5.60
C VAL A 188 20.72 -20.73 -6.89
N GLU A 189 21.73 -20.76 -7.77
CA GLU A 189 21.76 -19.92 -8.98
C GLU A 189 20.85 -20.44 -10.10
N ASP A 190 20.69 -21.76 -10.18
CA ASP A 190 19.88 -22.45 -11.19
C ASP A 190 18.43 -22.68 -10.70
N ASN A 191 17.98 -21.92 -9.70
CA ASN A 191 16.59 -21.84 -9.27
C ASN A 191 15.95 -20.54 -9.75
N GLY A 192 14.62 -20.55 -9.93
CA GLY A 192 13.82 -19.36 -10.16
C GLY A 192 13.27 -18.80 -8.86
N TYR A 193 13.08 -17.50 -8.82
CA TYR A 193 12.61 -16.78 -7.64
C TYR A 193 11.39 -15.91 -7.98
N LEU A 194 10.34 -16.04 -7.19
CA LEU A 194 9.23 -15.11 -7.14
C LEU A 194 9.34 -14.34 -5.82
N VAL A 195 9.35 -13.04 -5.89
CA VAL A 195 9.53 -12.14 -4.75
C VAL A 195 8.35 -11.18 -4.69
N GLU A 196 7.83 -10.95 -3.49
CA GLU A 196 6.80 -9.95 -3.20
C GLU A 196 7.40 -8.84 -2.33
N MET A 197 7.22 -7.59 -2.72
CA MET A 197 7.43 -6.47 -1.80
C MET A 197 6.29 -6.49 -0.80
N SER A 198 6.59 -6.54 0.49
CA SER A 198 5.58 -6.62 1.54
C SER A 198 6.07 -6.01 2.84
N PHE A 199 5.23 -5.19 3.48
CA PHE A 199 5.50 -4.63 4.81
C PHE A 199 4.93 -5.48 5.95
N TYR A 200 4.25 -6.59 5.65
CA TYR A 200 3.76 -7.53 6.65
C TYR A 200 4.88 -8.47 7.15
N ASP A 201 4.56 -9.25 8.19
CA ASP A 201 5.43 -10.34 8.62
C ASP A 201 5.66 -11.33 7.48
N CYS A 202 6.91 -11.62 7.19
CA CYS A 202 7.37 -12.42 6.07
C CYS A 202 8.07 -13.68 6.56
N ASP A 203 7.94 -14.76 5.79
CA ASP A 203 8.59 -16.04 6.11
C ASP A 203 10.09 -16.02 5.76
N ASN A 204 10.46 -15.36 4.63
CA ASN A 204 11.83 -15.29 4.13
C ASN A 204 12.20 -13.85 3.75
N PRO A 205 12.25 -12.91 4.72
CA PRO A 205 12.40 -11.49 4.44
C PRO A 205 13.84 -11.11 4.10
N PHE A 206 13.98 -10.14 3.20
CA PHE A 206 15.22 -9.41 2.97
C PHE A 206 14.92 -7.96 2.58
N PHE A 207 15.96 -7.13 2.59
CA PHE A 207 15.82 -5.70 2.28
C PHE A 207 16.67 -5.33 1.08
N ILE A 208 16.07 -4.50 0.20
CA ILE A 208 16.81 -3.74 -0.81
C ILE A 208 16.58 -2.27 -0.49
N GLU A 209 17.62 -1.59 -0.04
CA GLU A 209 17.51 -0.24 0.51
C GLU A 209 16.38 -0.12 1.55
N HIS A 210 15.31 0.60 1.21
CA HIS A 210 14.22 0.92 2.11
C HIS A 210 13.06 -0.06 2.06
N GLN A 211 13.09 -1.05 1.17
CA GLN A 211 11.92 -1.89 0.93
C GLN A 211 12.18 -3.33 1.34
N GLN A 212 11.23 -3.87 2.10
CA GLN A 212 11.21 -5.28 2.49
C GLN A 212 10.62 -6.10 1.36
N TYR A 213 11.20 -7.27 1.15
CA TYR A 213 10.76 -8.28 0.22
C TYR A 213 10.67 -9.63 0.91
N ASP A 214 9.80 -10.49 0.40
CA ASP A 214 9.63 -11.86 0.83
C ASP A 214 9.73 -12.82 -0.37
N VAL A 215 10.46 -13.91 -0.23
CA VAL A 215 10.54 -14.94 -1.29
C VAL A 215 9.29 -15.81 -1.21
N LYS A 216 8.51 -15.82 -2.30
CA LYS A 216 7.22 -16.52 -2.41
C LYS A 216 7.30 -17.81 -3.23
N SER A 217 8.37 -18.06 -3.96
CA SER A 217 8.66 -19.36 -4.58
C SER A 217 9.16 -20.35 -3.54
N ASP A 218 9.01 -21.64 -3.82
CA ASP A 218 9.48 -22.69 -2.92
C ASP A 218 11.01 -22.62 -2.79
N LEU A 219 11.49 -22.55 -1.54
CA LEU A 219 12.89 -22.64 -1.17
C LEU A 219 13.24 -24.07 -0.71
N SER A 220 14.53 -24.34 -0.57
CA SER A 220 15.01 -25.63 -0.08
C SER A 220 14.51 -25.93 1.34
N GLU A 221 14.20 -27.20 1.60
CA GLU A 221 13.94 -27.68 2.96
C GLU A 221 15.22 -27.71 3.82
N ASP A 222 16.41 -27.68 3.19
CA ASP A 222 17.69 -27.50 3.89
C ASP A 222 17.89 -26.03 4.22
N GLU A 223 17.88 -25.71 5.51
CA GLU A 223 18.00 -24.33 6.02
C GLU A 223 19.27 -23.62 5.53
N SER A 224 20.37 -24.35 5.31
CA SER A 224 21.62 -23.76 4.80
C SER A 224 21.51 -23.35 3.33
N ILE A 225 20.81 -24.15 2.51
CA ILE A 225 20.57 -23.82 1.11
C ILE A 225 19.54 -22.72 1.01
N SER A 226 18.45 -22.79 1.78
CA SER A 226 17.42 -21.78 1.83
C SER A 226 17.98 -20.38 2.15
N LYS A 227 18.87 -20.27 3.14
CA LYS A 227 19.56 -19.01 3.44
C LYS A 227 20.41 -18.50 2.27
N GLN A 228 21.17 -19.40 1.61
CA GLN A 228 21.96 -19.03 0.44
C GLN A 228 21.07 -18.56 -0.72
N GLN A 229 19.89 -19.13 -0.88
CA GLN A 229 18.91 -18.72 -1.89
C GLN A 229 18.39 -17.29 -1.63
N VAL A 230 18.04 -16.97 -0.39
CA VAL A 230 17.63 -15.61 -0.01
C VAL A 230 18.79 -14.62 -0.18
N GLU A 231 19.99 -14.96 0.25
CA GLU A 231 21.20 -14.14 0.05
C GLU A 231 21.49 -13.90 -1.43
N TYR A 232 21.35 -14.93 -2.29
CA TYR A 232 21.57 -14.84 -3.73
C TYR A 232 20.58 -13.87 -4.38
N ILE A 233 19.26 -14.06 -4.17
CA ILE A 233 18.27 -13.20 -4.82
C ILE A 233 18.35 -11.76 -4.28
N SER A 234 18.59 -11.56 -3.00
CA SER A 234 18.82 -10.24 -2.41
C SER A 234 20.04 -9.55 -3.04
N GLY A 235 21.17 -10.23 -3.16
CA GLY A 235 22.37 -9.69 -3.80
C GLY A 235 22.16 -9.36 -5.28
N TYR A 236 21.45 -10.23 -6.02
CA TYR A 236 21.12 -9.99 -7.42
C TYR A 236 20.23 -8.76 -7.60
N MET A 237 19.22 -8.59 -6.75
CA MET A 237 18.32 -7.44 -6.79
C MET A 237 19.04 -6.14 -6.41
N ASP A 238 19.94 -6.19 -5.42
CA ASP A 238 20.77 -5.04 -5.03
C ASP A 238 21.69 -4.59 -6.18
N ASP A 239 22.34 -5.53 -6.86
CA ASP A 239 23.18 -5.23 -8.03
C ASP A 239 22.35 -4.71 -9.22
N ALA A 240 21.14 -5.23 -9.41
CA ALA A 240 20.21 -4.73 -10.41
C ALA A 240 19.79 -3.27 -10.14
N LEU A 241 19.53 -2.93 -8.87
CA LEU A 241 19.16 -1.56 -8.50
C LEU A 241 20.33 -0.59 -8.66
N LYS A 242 21.55 -1.01 -8.28
CA LYS A 242 22.78 -0.22 -8.54
C LYS A 242 22.99 0.02 -10.04
N ALA A 243 22.76 -1.00 -10.86
CA ALA A 243 22.86 -0.88 -12.32
C ALA A 243 21.80 0.10 -12.86
N LEU A 244 20.58 0.05 -12.34
CA LEU A 244 19.52 1.00 -12.70
C LEU A 244 19.89 2.45 -12.32
N LYS A 245 20.48 2.65 -11.14
CA LYS A 245 20.94 3.96 -10.66
C LYS A 245 22.10 4.54 -11.48
N SER A 246 22.86 3.71 -12.19
CA SER A 246 24.04 4.17 -12.95
C SER A 246 23.71 5.03 -14.17
N ASN A 247 22.43 5.12 -14.55
CA ASN A 247 21.94 5.75 -15.79
C ASN A 247 22.53 5.13 -17.08
N ASP A 248 22.96 3.88 -17.00
CA ASP A 248 23.50 3.11 -18.12
C ASP A 248 22.53 1.98 -18.50
N LYS A 249 21.84 2.15 -19.63
CA LYS A 249 20.85 1.18 -20.13
C LYS A 249 21.43 -0.22 -20.32
N GLU A 250 22.67 -0.31 -20.80
CA GLU A 250 23.31 -1.59 -21.08
C GLU A 250 23.67 -2.32 -19.79
N GLN A 251 24.07 -1.61 -18.74
CA GLN A 251 24.27 -2.17 -17.41
C GLN A 251 22.94 -2.62 -16.79
N ALA A 252 21.92 -1.77 -16.80
CA ALA A 252 20.60 -2.13 -16.28
C ALA A 252 20.02 -3.36 -17.00
N ALA A 253 20.16 -3.42 -18.31
CA ALA A 253 19.68 -4.53 -19.13
C ALA A 253 20.43 -5.86 -18.92
N GLN A 254 21.54 -5.88 -18.17
CA GLN A 254 22.15 -7.16 -17.77
C GLN A 254 21.34 -7.87 -16.70
N TYR A 255 20.69 -7.13 -15.83
CA TYR A 255 19.96 -7.62 -14.65
C TYR A 255 18.44 -7.56 -14.84
N ILE A 256 17.94 -6.59 -15.61
CA ILE A 256 16.52 -6.22 -15.69
C ILE A 256 15.97 -6.50 -17.09
N ASP A 257 14.81 -7.12 -17.16
CA ASP A 257 13.98 -7.15 -18.35
C ASP A 257 13.32 -5.77 -18.52
N ILE A 258 13.91 -4.93 -19.36
CA ILE A 258 13.49 -3.54 -19.54
C ILE A 258 12.04 -3.42 -20.04
N PRO A 259 11.55 -4.23 -21.00
CA PRO A 259 10.15 -4.19 -21.40
C PRO A 259 9.18 -4.38 -20.25
N SER A 260 9.43 -5.35 -19.35
CA SER A 260 8.56 -5.58 -18.21
C SER A 260 8.57 -4.42 -17.21
N LEU A 261 9.72 -3.80 -16.96
CA LEU A 261 9.82 -2.63 -16.09
C LEU A 261 9.07 -1.43 -16.68
N VAL A 262 9.19 -1.21 -17.99
CA VAL A 262 8.48 -0.12 -18.71
C VAL A 262 6.96 -0.31 -18.63
N ASP A 263 6.48 -1.51 -18.97
CA ASP A 263 5.03 -1.78 -18.94
C ASP A 263 4.48 -1.77 -17.53
N ASN A 264 5.22 -2.28 -16.53
CA ASN A 264 4.83 -2.21 -15.13
C ASN A 264 4.78 -0.76 -14.61
N TYR A 265 5.74 0.09 -15.00
CA TYR A 265 5.71 1.52 -14.70
C TYR A 265 4.46 2.19 -15.31
N ILE A 266 4.19 1.96 -16.60
CA ILE A 266 3.02 2.52 -17.28
C ILE A 266 1.72 2.05 -16.60
N ALA A 267 1.63 0.78 -16.24
CA ALA A 267 0.48 0.21 -15.54
C ALA A 267 0.21 0.93 -14.21
N ASN A 268 1.25 1.11 -13.40
CA ASN A 268 1.12 1.77 -12.11
C ASN A 268 0.86 3.27 -12.24
N GLU A 269 1.35 3.93 -13.30
CA GLU A 269 0.99 5.32 -13.60
C GLU A 269 -0.47 5.43 -14.06
N ILE A 270 -0.95 4.55 -14.94
CA ILE A 270 -2.36 4.56 -15.34
C ILE A 270 -3.24 4.37 -14.12
N CYS A 271 -2.96 3.39 -13.28
CA CYS A 271 -3.80 3.02 -12.15
C CYS A 271 -3.62 3.92 -10.92
N LYS A 272 -2.51 4.65 -10.79
CA LYS A 272 -2.12 5.31 -9.52
C LYS A 272 -2.25 4.35 -8.33
N ASN A 273 -1.55 3.22 -8.42
CA ASN A 273 -1.61 2.21 -7.37
C ASN A 273 -0.85 2.66 -6.12
N VAL A 274 -1.57 2.92 -5.05
CA VAL A 274 -1.02 3.38 -3.78
C VAL A 274 -0.12 2.33 -3.12
N ASP A 275 -0.41 1.05 -3.30
CA ASP A 275 0.32 -0.04 -2.67
C ASP A 275 1.62 -0.41 -3.40
N SER A 276 1.85 0.13 -4.60
CA SER A 276 2.99 -0.24 -5.44
C SER A 276 4.36 -0.05 -4.78
N GLY A 277 4.46 0.76 -3.72
CA GLY A 277 5.69 1.05 -3.00
C GLY A 277 5.87 0.28 -1.69
N TRP A 278 4.92 -0.53 -1.24
CA TRP A 278 5.02 -1.18 0.06
C TRP A 278 4.41 -2.58 0.16
N ASP A 279 3.44 -2.95 -0.68
CA ASP A 279 2.83 -4.28 -0.62
C ASP A 279 2.35 -4.76 -1.98
N SER A 280 2.13 -6.06 -2.11
CA SER A 280 1.52 -6.68 -3.29
C SER A 280 2.23 -6.37 -4.63
N TYR A 281 3.51 -6.00 -4.59
CA TYR A 281 4.32 -5.73 -5.78
C TYR A 281 5.28 -6.90 -6.04
N TYR A 282 5.13 -7.52 -7.20
CA TYR A 282 5.82 -8.77 -7.51
C TYR A 282 6.94 -8.59 -8.53
N ILE A 283 8.05 -9.29 -8.27
CA ILE A 283 9.20 -9.40 -9.16
C ILE A 283 9.55 -10.88 -9.28
N SER A 284 9.80 -11.34 -10.48
CA SER A 284 10.27 -12.72 -10.71
C SER A 284 11.64 -12.73 -11.39
N LYS A 285 12.40 -13.80 -11.18
CA LYS A 285 13.67 -14.06 -11.86
C LYS A 285 13.76 -15.54 -12.17
N ASP A 286 13.85 -15.90 -13.41
CA ASP A 286 14.09 -17.30 -13.79
C ASP A 286 15.56 -17.68 -13.60
N ALA A 287 15.86 -18.97 -13.54
CA ALA A 287 17.23 -19.49 -13.57
C ALA A 287 17.98 -18.95 -14.80
N GLY A 288 19.14 -18.32 -14.56
CA GLY A 288 19.89 -17.64 -15.63
C GLY A 288 19.18 -16.44 -16.29
N GLY A 289 17.95 -16.10 -15.85
CA GLY A 289 17.14 -14.99 -16.36
C GLY A 289 17.42 -13.67 -15.65
N LYS A 290 16.63 -12.65 -16.03
CA LYS A 290 16.66 -11.30 -15.46
C LYS A 290 15.47 -11.07 -14.55
N LEU A 291 15.50 -9.97 -13.79
CA LEU A 291 14.33 -9.51 -13.04
C LEU A 291 13.23 -9.11 -14.03
N THR A 292 12.05 -9.64 -13.80
CA THR A 292 10.83 -9.37 -14.55
C THR A 292 9.77 -8.84 -13.62
N PHE A 293 9.19 -7.68 -13.92
CA PHE A 293 8.26 -6.95 -13.06
C PHE A 293 6.83 -7.33 -13.42
N ASN A 294 6.29 -8.34 -12.76
CA ASN A 294 4.95 -8.90 -13.00
C ASN A 294 4.53 -9.87 -11.87
N PRO A 295 3.22 -10.14 -11.71
CA PRO A 295 2.07 -9.54 -12.37
C PRO A 295 1.58 -8.28 -11.65
N MET A 296 0.61 -7.60 -12.26
CA MET A 296 -0.24 -6.67 -11.57
C MET A 296 -1.12 -7.40 -10.55
N TRP A 297 -1.24 -6.85 -9.34
CA TRP A 297 -2.02 -7.47 -8.27
C TRP A 297 -2.50 -6.43 -7.24
N ASP A 298 -3.76 -6.59 -6.75
CA ASP A 298 -4.38 -5.82 -5.66
C ASP A 298 -4.55 -4.31 -5.96
N TYR A 299 -5.44 -3.98 -6.89
CA TYR A 299 -5.72 -2.63 -7.37
C TYR A 299 -7.05 -2.06 -6.89
N ASP A 300 -7.66 -2.60 -5.82
CA ASP A 300 -8.97 -2.13 -5.34
C ASP A 300 -8.90 -0.75 -4.68
N LEU A 301 -7.74 -0.31 -4.19
CA LEU A 301 -7.48 1.04 -3.68
C LEU A 301 -6.88 2.00 -4.73
N ALA A 302 -6.67 1.53 -5.96
CA ALA A 302 -6.14 2.32 -7.07
C ALA A 302 -7.26 3.04 -7.86
N LEU A 303 -6.91 3.63 -9.01
CA LEU A 303 -7.89 4.18 -9.97
C LEU A 303 -8.84 5.19 -9.33
N GLY A 304 -8.27 6.13 -8.56
CA GLY A 304 -9.02 7.21 -7.92
C GLY A 304 -9.78 6.81 -6.65
N ASN A 305 -9.57 5.63 -6.10
CA ASN A 305 -10.31 5.11 -4.93
C ASN A 305 -9.61 5.34 -3.58
N PHE A 306 -8.67 6.28 -3.50
CA PHE A 306 -7.90 6.49 -2.29
C PHE A 306 -7.51 7.96 -2.10
N ILE A 307 -7.83 8.55 -0.92
CA ILE A 307 -7.56 9.96 -0.61
C ILE A 307 -6.51 10.17 0.48
N ASP A 308 -6.17 9.13 1.26
CA ASP A 308 -5.26 9.31 2.40
C ASP A 308 -3.82 9.62 1.96
N VAL A 309 -3.53 9.49 0.68
CA VAL A 309 -2.31 10.00 0.04
C VAL A 309 -2.70 11.04 -0.99
N LYS A 310 -2.20 12.27 -0.83
CA LYS A 310 -2.54 13.43 -1.66
C LYS A 310 -2.36 13.14 -3.15
N GLY A 311 -3.40 13.40 -3.92
CA GLY A 311 -3.41 13.32 -5.38
C GLY A 311 -3.57 11.94 -5.98
N TYR A 312 -3.77 10.87 -5.17
CA TYR A 312 -4.09 9.54 -5.70
C TYR A 312 -5.52 9.43 -6.20
N ASP A 313 -6.43 10.24 -5.66
CA ASP A 313 -7.80 10.41 -6.14
C ASP A 313 -7.87 11.13 -7.48
N SER A 314 -6.95 12.07 -7.75
CA SER A 314 -6.94 12.88 -8.97
C SER A 314 -6.50 12.10 -10.20
N ALA A 315 -7.20 12.28 -11.32
CA ALA A 315 -6.80 11.77 -12.62
C ALA A 315 -5.54 12.48 -13.19
N ALA A 316 -5.27 13.71 -12.77
CA ALA A 316 -4.08 14.46 -13.17
C ALA A 316 -2.87 14.16 -12.26
N GLY A 317 -1.69 14.58 -12.68
CA GLY A 317 -0.44 14.40 -11.95
C GLY A 317 0.16 13.00 -12.07
N LEU A 318 1.44 12.84 -11.73
CA LEU A 318 2.09 11.53 -11.68
C LEU A 318 1.58 10.73 -10.47
N GLY A 319 1.40 9.43 -10.64
CA GLY A 319 0.88 8.54 -9.61
C GLY A 319 1.96 8.03 -8.68
N VAL A 320 2.89 7.26 -9.20
CA VAL A 320 3.89 6.53 -8.39
C VAL A 320 4.93 7.42 -7.70
N TYR A 321 4.93 8.74 -7.96
CA TYR A 321 5.82 9.72 -7.34
C TYR A 321 5.11 10.86 -6.66
N ASN A 322 3.80 10.87 -6.68
CA ASN A 322 3.04 11.92 -6.05
C ASN A 322 3.12 11.85 -4.52
N VAL A 323 3.82 10.89 -4.02
CA VAL A 323 4.23 10.92 -2.64
C VAL A 323 5.30 11.96 -2.55
N SER A 324 5.07 13.01 -1.80
CA SER A 324 6.02 14.08 -1.51
C SER A 324 7.37 13.57 -0.97
N ASN A 325 7.64 12.28 -1.11
CA ASN A 325 8.73 11.58 -0.51
C ASN A 325 8.94 10.29 -1.26
N CYS A 326 9.98 10.22 -2.02
CA CYS A 326 10.54 8.96 -2.44
C CYS A 326 11.17 8.23 -1.26
N ASN A 327 10.36 7.93 -0.31
CA ASN A 327 10.74 7.20 0.87
C ASN A 327 9.99 5.89 0.92
N ALA A 328 9.89 5.36 2.10
CA ALA A 328 9.29 4.09 2.45
C ALA A 328 8.03 3.66 1.67
N ASN A 329 7.29 4.58 1.08
CA ASN A 329 6.04 4.30 0.37
C ASN A 329 6.15 4.47 -1.16
N SER A 330 7.32 4.85 -1.66
CA SER A 330 7.55 4.99 -3.09
C SER A 330 8.30 3.78 -3.62
N ASN A 331 7.83 3.23 -4.73
CA ASN A 331 8.52 2.11 -5.37
C ASN A 331 9.91 2.54 -5.87
N GLN A 332 10.97 2.07 -5.22
CA GLN A 332 12.34 2.44 -5.56
C GLN A 332 12.74 2.11 -7.01
N TRP A 333 12.25 1.01 -7.57
CA TRP A 333 12.55 0.64 -8.96
C TRP A 333 12.05 1.70 -9.94
N MET A 334 10.81 2.12 -9.78
CA MET A 334 10.20 3.16 -10.61
C MET A 334 10.86 4.50 -10.36
N CYS A 335 11.17 4.79 -9.10
CA CYS A 335 11.82 6.00 -8.67
C CYS A 335 13.16 6.22 -9.36
N TYR A 336 14.00 5.22 -9.38
CA TYR A 336 15.29 5.33 -10.05
C TYR A 336 15.18 5.18 -11.56
N ALA A 337 14.22 4.39 -12.05
CA ALA A 337 14.03 4.22 -13.49
C ALA A 337 13.73 5.55 -14.19
N ILE A 338 12.80 6.37 -13.67
CA ILE A 338 12.42 7.62 -14.34
C ILE A 338 13.49 8.70 -14.30
N GLN A 339 14.49 8.59 -13.45
CA GLN A 339 15.63 9.50 -13.46
C GLN A 339 16.50 9.32 -14.70
N ASN A 340 16.40 8.14 -15.34
CA ASN A 340 17.17 7.81 -16.52
C ASN A 340 16.51 8.32 -17.80
N ASP A 341 17.24 9.09 -18.60
CA ASP A 341 16.74 9.63 -19.88
C ASP A 341 16.32 8.53 -20.83
N TRP A 342 17.11 7.44 -20.91
CA TRP A 342 16.81 6.28 -21.74
C TRP A 342 15.51 5.55 -21.35
N PHE A 343 15.18 5.57 -20.05
CA PHE A 343 13.95 4.95 -19.59
C PHE A 343 12.72 5.78 -19.97
N ARG A 344 12.79 7.12 -19.77
CA ARG A 344 11.73 8.02 -20.20
C ARG A 344 11.48 7.96 -21.70
N GLU A 345 12.56 7.84 -22.50
CA GLU A 345 12.43 7.62 -23.94
C GLU A 345 11.73 6.27 -24.24
N ALA A 346 12.11 5.20 -23.54
CA ALA A 346 11.47 3.88 -23.70
C ALA A 346 9.97 3.93 -23.35
N VAL A 347 9.59 4.62 -22.26
CA VAL A 347 8.18 4.83 -21.89
C VAL A 347 7.45 5.64 -22.96
N THR A 348 8.04 6.72 -23.47
CA THR A 348 7.45 7.54 -24.54
C THR A 348 7.22 6.73 -25.83
N VAL A 349 8.17 5.89 -26.20
CA VAL A 349 8.02 5.01 -27.38
C VAL A 349 6.91 3.99 -27.13
N ARG A 350 6.96 3.33 -25.98
CA ARG A 350 5.98 2.30 -25.61
C ARG A 350 4.57 2.86 -25.51
N TRP A 351 4.41 4.04 -24.91
CA TRP A 351 3.12 4.71 -24.82
C TRP A 351 2.46 4.93 -26.18
N LYS A 352 3.24 5.37 -27.17
CA LYS A 352 2.75 5.57 -28.55
C LYS A 352 2.27 4.28 -29.20
N GLU A 353 2.88 3.15 -28.85
CA GLU A 353 2.47 1.83 -29.37
C GLU A 353 1.13 1.38 -28.80
N ILE A 354 0.92 1.59 -27.49
CA ILE A 354 -0.23 1.02 -26.76
C ILE A 354 -1.40 1.99 -26.59
N TYR A 355 -1.23 3.27 -26.91
CA TYR A 355 -2.21 4.31 -26.59
C TYR A 355 -3.62 4.02 -27.09
N GLU A 356 -3.76 3.54 -28.34
CA GLU A 356 -5.06 3.24 -28.93
C GLU A 356 -5.75 2.05 -28.23
N ASP A 357 -4.98 1.07 -27.73
CA ASP A 357 -5.50 -0.07 -26.99
C ASP A 357 -5.89 0.35 -25.55
N VAL A 358 -5.06 1.14 -24.88
CA VAL A 358 -5.34 1.66 -23.53
C VAL A 358 -6.59 2.52 -23.47
N LYS A 359 -6.89 3.28 -24.53
CA LYS A 359 -8.11 4.09 -24.67
C LYS A 359 -9.39 3.27 -24.62
N THR A 360 -9.35 1.98 -24.79
CA THR A 360 -10.52 1.09 -24.72
C THR A 360 -10.95 0.76 -23.29
N LEU A 361 -10.11 1.03 -22.28
CA LEU A 361 -10.40 0.71 -20.89
C LEU A 361 -11.71 1.30 -20.33
N PRO A 362 -12.05 2.58 -20.58
CA PRO A 362 -13.31 3.15 -20.11
C PRO A 362 -14.53 2.41 -20.69
N GLU A 363 -14.50 2.03 -21.98
CA GLU A 363 -15.57 1.29 -22.65
C GLU A 363 -15.65 -0.16 -22.11
N PHE A 364 -14.52 -0.80 -21.83
CA PHE A 364 -14.48 -2.11 -21.17
C PHE A 364 -15.23 -2.08 -19.83
N VAL A 365 -14.95 -1.08 -18.97
CA VAL A 365 -15.61 -0.93 -17.68
C VAL A 365 -17.11 -0.76 -17.83
N THR A 366 -17.56 0.17 -18.68
CA THR A 366 -18.99 0.44 -18.85
C THR A 366 -19.73 -0.74 -19.49
N SER A 367 -19.13 -1.41 -20.47
CA SER A 367 -19.73 -2.58 -21.12
C SER A 367 -19.92 -3.76 -20.16
N GLU A 368 -18.91 -4.05 -19.33
CA GLU A 368 -19.00 -5.11 -18.32
C GLU A 368 -20.01 -4.76 -17.22
N ALA A 369 -20.09 -3.49 -16.80
CA ALA A 369 -21.09 -3.03 -15.86
C ALA A 369 -22.52 -3.16 -16.40
N GLU A 370 -22.75 -2.80 -17.65
CA GLU A 370 -24.06 -2.91 -18.31
C GLU A 370 -24.48 -4.37 -18.51
N LYS A 371 -23.58 -5.21 -19.02
CA LYS A 371 -23.81 -6.64 -19.21
C LYS A 371 -24.26 -7.33 -17.92
N ASN A 372 -23.69 -6.94 -16.79
CA ASN A 372 -23.85 -7.61 -15.51
C ASN A 372 -24.65 -6.78 -14.48
N ALA A 373 -25.38 -5.76 -14.91
CA ALA A 373 -26.06 -4.79 -14.04
C ALA A 373 -26.94 -5.45 -12.97
N ALA A 374 -27.74 -6.45 -13.35
CA ALA A 374 -28.66 -7.13 -12.42
C ALA A 374 -27.93 -7.88 -11.30
N SER A 375 -26.80 -8.54 -11.60
CA SER A 375 -25.98 -9.23 -10.59
C SER A 375 -25.30 -8.25 -9.66
N TYR A 376 -24.81 -7.11 -10.17
CA TYR A 376 -24.25 -6.05 -9.33
C TYR A 376 -25.30 -5.43 -8.41
N GLU A 377 -26.52 -5.17 -8.88
CA GLU A 377 -27.61 -4.68 -8.04
C GLU A 377 -27.99 -5.68 -6.94
N ARG A 378 -28.02 -6.99 -7.25
CA ARG A 378 -28.22 -8.05 -6.27
C ARG A 378 -27.12 -8.04 -5.20
N ASN A 379 -25.85 -7.83 -5.57
CA ASN A 379 -24.75 -7.71 -4.62
C ASN A 379 -25.03 -6.60 -3.60
N PHE A 380 -25.46 -5.42 -4.04
CA PHE A 380 -25.71 -4.29 -3.15
C PHE A 380 -27.03 -4.37 -2.39
N THR A 381 -27.96 -5.22 -2.81
CA THR A 381 -29.09 -5.64 -1.96
C THR A 381 -28.62 -6.47 -0.77
N ARG A 382 -27.60 -7.30 -0.96
CA ARG A 382 -26.97 -8.08 0.12
C ARG A 382 -26.05 -7.24 0.98
N TRP A 383 -25.21 -6.43 0.35
CA TRP A 383 -24.21 -5.59 0.98
C TRP A 383 -24.57 -4.12 0.78
N ASN A 384 -25.29 -3.54 1.72
CA ASN A 384 -25.78 -2.16 1.64
C ASN A 384 -24.64 -1.16 1.88
N SER A 385 -23.71 -1.04 0.92
CA SER A 385 -22.53 -0.15 0.98
C SER A 385 -22.62 1.05 0.03
N LEU A 386 -23.54 1.11 -0.92
CA LEU A 386 -23.72 2.27 -1.79
C LEU A 386 -24.25 3.48 -1.02
N GLY A 387 -23.78 4.68 -1.39
CA GLY A 387 -24.10 5.94 -0.72
C GLY A 387 -23.49 6.06 0.68
N LYS A 388 -22.38 5.39 0.94
CA LYS A 388 -21.68 5.39 2.23
C LYS A 388 -20.19 5.28 2.01
N LYS A 389 -19.41 5.92 2.87
CA LYS A 389 -17.96 5.71 2.94
C LYS A 389 -17.67 4.31 3.45
N VAL A 390 -16.89 3.55 2.70
CA VAL A 390 -16.53 2.15 3.02
C VAL A 390 -15.12 2.07 3.59
N PHE A 391 -14.20 2.88 3.08
CA PHE A 391 -12.82 2.93 3.53
C PHE A 391 -12.21 4.34 3.35
N SER A 392 -11.36 4.52 2.37
CA SER A 392 -10.61 5.75 2.11
C SER A 392 -10.89 6.34 0.72
N GLU A 393 -12.05 6.00 0.16
CA GLU A 393 -12.50 6.58 -1.10
C GLU A 393 -12.88 8.06 -0.94
N PRO A 394 -12.77 8.87 -2.03
CA PRO A 394 -13.28 10.23 -2.09
C PRO A 394 -14.77 10.33 -1.73
N ASP A 395 -15.18 11.45 -1.15
CA ASP A 395 -16.57 11.65 -0.75
C ASP A 395 -17.52 11.60 -1.96
N GLU A 396 -17.10 12.09 -3.13
CA GLU A 396 -17.87 12.00 -4.37
C GLU A 396 -18.12 10.55 -4.82
N ILE A 397 -17.20 9.61 -4.53
CA ILE A 397 -17.43 8.17 -4.74
C ILE A 397 -18.38 7.64 -3.67
N ALA A 398 -18.14 7.99 -2.40
CA ALA A 398 -18.93 7.51 -1.28
C ALA A 398 -20.42 7.92 -1.38
N GLU A 399 -20.72 9.07 -1.97
CA GLU A 399 -22.08 9.57 -2.15
C GLU A 399 -22.86 8.89 -3.31
N LEU A 400 -22.19 8.15 -4.18
CA LEU A 400 -22.85 7.47 -5.31
C LEU A 400 -23.77 6.34 -4.81
N SER A 401 -25.01 6.36 -5.26
CA SER A 401 -26.08 5.49 -4.73
C SER A 401 -26.43 4.30 -5.62
N THR A 402 -25.78 4.13 -6.78
CA THR A 402 -26.02 3.03 -7.71
C THR A 402 -24.68 2.46 -8.22
N HIS A 403 -24.63 1.15 -8.47
CA HIS A 403 -23.44 0.53 -9.08
C HIS A 403 -23.08 1.17 -10.43
N LYS A 404 -24.11 1.46 -11.25
CA LYS A 404 -23.90 2.14 -12.53
C LYS A 404 -23.12 3.44 -12.37
N ALA A 405 -23.49 4.28 -11.40
CA ALA A 405 -22.80 5.55 -11.16
C ALA A 405 -21.32 5.33 -10.73
N HIS A 406 -21.03 4.29 -9.95
CA HIS A 406 -19.65 3.93 -9.60
C HIS A 406 -18.84 3.45 -10.81
N ALA A 407 -19.44 2.67 -11.70
CA ALA A 407 -18.79 2.23 -12.94
C ALA A 407 -18.55 3.40 -13.90
N GLU A 408 -19.52 4.30 -14.05
CA GLU A 408 -19.39 5.53 -14.85
C GLU A 408 -18.32 6.46 -14.28
N TYR A 409 -18.23 6.60 -12.95
CA TYR A 409 -17.16 7.36 -12.30
C TYR A 409 -15.78 6.78 -12.63
N LEU A 410 -15.60 5.47 -12.47
CA LEU A 410 -14.35 4.78 -12.80
C LEU A 410 -13.98 4.96 -14.27
N ALA A 411 -14.93 4.82 -15.19
CA ALA A 411 -14.69 4.99 -16.62
C ALA A 411 -14.28 6.43 -16.96
N ASN A 412 -14.95 7.42 -16.37
CA ASN A 412 -14.61 8.83 -16.57
C ASN A 412 -13.22 9.16 -16.01
N TRP A 413 -12.91 8.67 -14.81
CA TRP A 413 -11.60 8.83 -14.21
C TRP A 413 -10.50 8.24 -15.10
N LEU A 414 -10.71 7.04 -15.66
CA LEU A 414 -9.79 6.41 -16.60
C LEU A 414 -9.61 7.24 -17.88
N ASP A 415 -10.69 7.76 -18.46
CA ASP A 415 -10.62 8.59 -19.66
C ASP A 415 -9.82 9.88 -19.42
N GLU A 416 -10.08 10.57 -18.33
CA GLU A 416 -9.34 11.75 -17.90
C GLU A 416 -7.87 11.41 -17.65
N ARG A 417 -7.59 10.28 -16.97
CA ARG A 417 -6.24 9.81 -16.68
C ARG A 417 -5.43 9.52 -17.92
N ILE A 418 -5.99 8.75 -18.84
CA ILE A 418 -5.35 8.37 -20.11
C ILE A 418 -5.10 9.62 -20.96
N THR A 419 -6.05 10.54 -21.00
CA THR A 419 -5.92 11.83 -21.70
C THR A 419 -4.79 12.67 -21.11
N TRP A 420 -4.71 12.78 -19.78
CA TRP A 420 -3.63 13.50 -19.11
C TRP A 420 -2.27 12.87 -19.39
N LEU A 421 -2.15 11.53 -19.24
CA LEU A 421 -0.92 10.79 -19.51
C LEU A 421 -0.49 10.91 -20.97
N ASN A 422 -1.43 10.92 -21.91
CA ASN A 422 -1.10 11.11 -23.32
C ASN A 422 -0.46 12.47 -23.59
N THR A 423 -0.92 13.51 -22.90
CA THR A 423 -0.29 14.84 -22.97
C THR A 423 1.10 14.80 -22.33
N TYR A 424 1.24 14.10 -21.21
CA TYR A 424 2.48 14.03 -20.44
C TYR A 424 3.55 13.19 -21.14
N PHE A 425 3.20 12.02 -21.68
CA PHE A 425 4.10 11.12 -22.38
C PHE A 425 4.27 11.43 -23.88
N ALA A 426 3.71 12.55 -24.37
CA ALA A 426 3.84 12.95 -25.77
C ALA A 426 5.30 13.12 -26.21
N SER A 427 6.18 13.51 -25.30
CA SER A 427 7.62 13.60 -25.51
C SER A 427 8.37 12.99 -24.33
N SER A 428 9.65 12.68 -24.51
CA SER A 428 10.53 12.21 -23.43
C SER A 428 11.06 13.34 -22.54
N ASP A 429 10.76 14.59 -22.85
CA ASP A 429 11.13 15.75 -22.04
C ASP A 429 10.08 16.02 -20.95
N TRP A 430 9.82 15.01 -20.14
CA TRP A 430 9.07 15.10 -18.90
C TRP A 430 9.98 15.20 -17.67
N SER A 431 11.05 15.97 -17.85
CA SER A 431 12.02 16.27 -16.81
C SER A 431 11.39 16.97 -15.60
N ALA A 432 10.28 17.71 -15.83
CA ALA A 432 9.46 18.26 -14.76
C ALA A 432 8.81 17.16 -13.90
N GLY A 433 8.70 15.92 -14.41
CA GLY A 433 8.26 14.77 -13.67
C GLY A 433 9.35 14.08 -12.86
N LYS A 434 10.56 14.60 -12.89
CA LYS A 434 11.58 14.14 -11.95
C LYS A 434 11.05 14.46 -10.57
N TYR A 435 10.81 13.46 -9.75
CA TYR A 435 10.66 13.59 -8.34
C TYR A 435 10.50 15.03 -7.88
N LEU A 436 9.34 15.62 -8.10
CA LEU A 436 9.04 16.96 -7.67
C LEU A 436 8.15 16.87 -6.44
N ASP A 437 8.52 17.57 -5.38
CA ASP A 437 7.63 17.85 -4.28
C ASP A 437 6.47 18.76 -4.76
N GLU A 438 5.54 19.05 -3.90
CA GLU A 438 4.40 19.95 -4.17
C GLU A 438 4.81 21.37 -4.63
N ASN A 439 6.09 21.73 -4.48
CA ASN A 439 6.65 23.01 -4.90
C ASN A 439 7.51 22.88 -6.16
N GLU A 440 7.41 21.78 -6.90
CA GLU A 440 8.22 21.45 -8.08
C GLU A 440 9.73 21.36 -7.78
N LYS A 441 10.10 21.03 -6.54
CA LYS A 441 11.52 20.82 -6.17
C LYS A 441 11.88 19.35 -6.31
N PRO A 442 13.08 19.03 -6.78
CA PRO A 442 13.57 17.65 -6.77
C PRO A 442 13.59 17.07 -5.35
N ILE A 443 13.02 15.90 -5.18
CA ILE A 443 13.04 15.17 -3.92
C ILE A 443 14.30 14.32 -3.90
N ASP A 444 15.05 14.38 -2.82
CA ASP A 444 16.19 13.51 -2.57
C ASP A 444 15.68 12.20 -1.94
N PRO A 445 15.67 11.08 -2.68
CA PRO A 445 15.15 9.81 -2.19
C PRO A 445 15.97 9.26 -1.01
N ASP A 446 17.23 9.66 -0.87
CA ASP A 446 18.13 9.13 0.16
C ASP A 446 17.90 9.77 1.55
N ASN A 447 17.16 10.88 1.63
CA ASN A 447 17.04 11.66 2.86
C ASN A 447 15.63 11.77 3.45
N ALA A 448 14.60 11.22 2.83
CA ALA A 448 13.23 11.42 3.29
C ALA A 448 12.59 10.15 3.85
N VAL A 449 12.42 10.08 5.16
CA VAL A 449 11.46 9.16 5.80
C VAL A 449 10.20 9.93 6.08
N VAL A 450 9.08 9.55 5.48
CA VAL A 450 7.85 10.32 5.63
C VAL A 450 6.78 9.58 6.39
N VAL A 451 6.14 10.39 7.18
CA VAL A 451 4.84 10.09 7.79
C VAL A 451 3.77 10.24 6.71
N SER A 452 3.58 9.22 5.90
CA SER A 452 2.79 9.30 4.67
C SER A 452 1.32 9.04 4.85
N THR A 453 0.92 8.35 5.92
CA THR A 453 -0.48 8.03 6.17
C THR A 453 -0.78 8.14 7.65
N LEU A 454 -1.49 9.19 8.04
CA LEU A 454 -2.09 9.27 9.36
C LEU A 454 -3.44 8.58 9.34
N MET A 455 -3.71 7.75 10.32
CA MET A 455 -5.02 7.16 10.55
C MET A 455 -5.34 7.18 12.06
N PHE A 456 -6.61 7.22 12.41
CA PHE A 456 -7.01 7.10 13.80
C PHE A 456 -7.23 5.64 14.19
N TRP A 457 -6.71 5.28 15.35
CA TRP A 457 -6.98 3.99 15.98
C TRP A 457 -7.66 4.23 17.33
N GLY A 458 -8.92 3.81 17.44
CA GLY A 458 -9.69 3.93 18.68
C GLY A 458 -10.13 5.34 19.06
N GLY A 459 -10.03 6.31 18.17
CA GLY A 459 -10.46 7.68 18.34
C GLY A 459 -11.07 8.22 17.06
N THR A 460 -11.61 9.43 17.13
CA THR A 460 -12.11 10.18 15.97
C THR A 460 -11.51 11.57 15.97
N GLY A 461 -11.23 12.08 14.80
CA GLY A 461 -10.68 13.42 14.60
C GLY A 461 -10.68 13.76 13.11
N GLU A 462 -10.09 14.89 12.78
CA GLU A 462 -9.89 15.35 11.42
C GLU A 462 -8.40 15.29 11.10
N ILE A 463 -8.04 14.65 9.98
CA ILE A 463 -6.67 14.59 9.47
C ILE A 463 -6.48 15.76 8.50
N ASP A 464 -5.40 16.50 8.67
CA ASP A 464 -4.97 17.50 7.71
C ASP A 464 -4.08 16.83 6.68
N VAL A 465 -4.60 16.66 5.46
CA VAL A 465 -3.89 16.01 4.35
C VAL A 465 -2.92 16.95 3.61
N ASP A 466 -3.12 18.27 3.77
CA ASP A 466 -2.27 19.29 3.14
C ASP A 466 -0.97 19.55 3.93
N SER A 467 -1.03 19.25 5.23
CA SER A 467 0.13 19.31 6.13
C SER A 467 0.04 18.11 7.07
N PRO A 468 1.02 17.19 7.08
CA PRO A 468 0.93 16.01 7.94
C PRO A 468 0.58 16.39 9.38
N GLY A 469 -0.69 16.16 9.75
CA GLY A 469 -1.22 16.60 11.02
C GLY A 469 -2.65 16.14 11.28
N PHE A 470 -3.17 16.44 12.47
CA PHE A 470 -4.54 16.09 12.85
C PHE A 470 -5.09 16.98 13.96
N THR A 471 -6.42 17.01 14.07
CA THR A 471 -7.15 17.56 15.22
C THR A 471 -8.04 16.47 15.80
N ALA A 472 -7.94 16.21 17.11
CA ALA A 472 -8.70 15.14 17.75
C ALA A 472 -9.04 15.45 19.20
N GLU A 473 -10.01 14.75 19.79
CA GLU A 473 -10.35 14.82 21.20
C GLU A 473 -9.50 13.85 22.02
N ALA A 474 -8.82 14.37 23.05
CA ALA A 474 -8.06 13.56 23.98
C ALA A 474 -8.96 12.61 24.78
N SER A 475 -8.48 11.38 25.03
CA SER A 475 -9.25 10.35 25.70
C SER A 475 -8.41 9.52 26.67
N ASN A 476 -8.96 9.20 27.82
CA ASN A 476 -8.36 8.28 28.79
C ASN A 476 -8.85 6.83 28.62
N ALA A 477 -9.69 6.56 27.63
CA ALA A 477 -10.11 5.20 27.34
C ALA A 477 -8.88 4.34 26.94
N ALA A 478 -8.90 3.07 27.27
CA ALA A 478 -7.89 2.14 26.78
C ALA A 478 -8.00 2.09 25.23
N TRP A 479 -6.89 2.35 24.56
CA TRP A 479 -6.81 2.44 23.09
C TRP A 479 -7.66 3.57 22.45
N GLY A 480 -8.14 4.51 23.28
CA GLY A 480 -8.88 5.67 22.81
C GLY A 480 -7.96 6.85 22.56
N GLY A 481 -7.98 7.43 21.35
CA GLY A 481 -7.22 8.62 21.03
C GLY A 481 -5.78 8.33 20.60
N GLN A 482 -5.61 7.63 19.50
CA GLN A 482 -4.31 7.44 18.82
C GLN A 482 -4.44 7.87 17.35
N ALA A 483 -3.47 8.69 16.90
CA ALA A 483 -3.17 8.87 15.49
C ALA A 483 -1.88 8.12 15.20
N LEU A 484 -1.86 7.35 14.13
CA LEU A 484 -0.69 6.57 13.76
C LEU A 484 -0.40 6.67 12.27
N SER A 485 0.86 6.65 11.94
CA SER A 485 1.38 6.47 10.58
C SER A 485 2.16 5.17 10.52
N THR A 486 1.80 4.30 9.61
CA THR A 486 2.45 2.99 9.37
C THR A 486 3.37 3.05 8.16
N GLY A 487 4.08 1.96 7.88
CA GLY A 487 5.00 1.88 6.74
C GLY A 487 6.32 2.61 6.97
N ILE A 488 6.67 2.88 8.21
CA ILE A 488 7.97 3.46 8.56
C ILE A 488 9.01 2.34 8.58
N MET A 489 10.15 2.61 7.97
CA MET A 489 11.31 1.71 7.97
C MET A 489 12.44 2.30 8.77
N LEU A 490 13.07 1.48 9.59
CA LEU A 490 14.24 1.83 10.35
C LEU A 490 15.43 1.00 9.88
N PHE A 491 16.58 1.64 9.75
CA PHE A 491 17.86 1.00 9.38
C PHE A 491 18.82 1.06 10.54
N LYS A 492 19.39 -0.07 10.89
CA LYS A 492 20.35 -0.18 11.98
C LYS A 492 21.53 0.76 11.78
N GLY A 493 21.80 1.59 12.79
CA GLY A 493 22.85 2.60 12.76
C GLY A 493 22.45 3.93 12.15
N GLN A 494 21.31 3.98 11.44
CA GLN A 494 20.77 5.24 10.89
C GLN A 494 20.19 6.09 12.03
N LYS A 495 20.49 7.38 12.00
CA LYS A 495 19.92 8.38 12.90
C LYS A 495 18.69 9.03 12.27
N TYR A 496 17.66 9.22 13.07
CA TYR A 496 16.41 9.81 12.66
C TYR A 496 16.04 10.99 13.55
N ARG A 497 15.39 11.99 12.97
CA ARG A 497 14.82 13.14 13.68
C ARG A 497 13.31 13.14 13.50
N LEU A 498 12.58 13.11 14.63
CA LEU A 498 11.14 13.34 14.69
C LEU A 498 10.87 14.76 15.12
N SER A 499 10.02 15.48 14.40
CA SER A 499 9.54 16.80 14.79
C SER A 499 8.05 16.96 14.49
N PHE A 500 7.37 17.78 15.29
CA PHE A 500 5.99 18.22 15.05
C PHE A 500 5.64 19.44 15.89
N ASP A 501 4.69 20.22 15.40
CA ASP A 501 4.07 21.30 16.17
C ASP A 501 2.82 20.76 16.86
N TYR A 502 2.49 21.28 18.05
CA TYR A 502 1.31 20.84 18.76
C TYR A 502 0.63 21.94 19.57
N THR A 503 -0.68 21.79 19.71
CA THR A 503 -1.51 22.58 20.62
C THR A 503 -2.39 21.63 21.43
N ALA A 504 -2.30 21.70 22.74
CA ALA A 504 -3.09 20.89 23.65
C ALA A 504 -3.51 21.70 24.88
N PRO A 505 -4.68 21.45 25.50
CA PRO A 505 -5.04 22.05 26.75
C PRO A 505 -4.24 21.47 27.93
N ASP A 506 -4.14 22.17 29.03
CA ASP A 506 -3.44 21.74 30.27
C ASP A 506 -3.95 20.38 30.81
N THR A 507 -5.13 19.95 30.37
CA THR A 507 -5.75 18.68 30.73
C THR A 507 -5.40 17.53 29.82
N ALA A 508 -4.58 17.74 28.79
CA ALA A 508 -4.17 16.73 27.85
C ALA A 508 -2.64 16.57 27.75
N SER A 509 -2.19 15.45 27.28
CA SER A 509 -0.79 15.16 26.93
C SER A 509 -0.72 14.33 25.66
N ILE A 510 0.40 14.42 24.95
CA ILE A 510 0.67 13.61 23.76
C ILE A 510 1.85 12.70 24.08
N ASN A 511 1.61 11.39 24.09
CA ASN A 511 2.66 10.39 24.11
C ASN A 511 3.02 10.06 22.66
N TYR A 512 4.28 10.14 22.32
CA TYR A 512 4.77 9.78 20.99
C TYR A 512 5.73 8.60 21.10
N ARG A 513 5.67 7.72 20.11
CA ARG A 513 6.60 6.59 20.00
C ARG A 513 6.75 6.13 18.56
N ILE A 514 7.94 5.63 18.25
CA ILE A 514 8.18 4.80 17.07
C ILE A 514 8.30 3.37 17.58
N GLN A 515 7.50 2.48 17.03
CA GLN A 515 7.35 1.11 17.50
C GLN A 515 7.32 0.13 16.34
N ALA A 516 7.69 -1.12 16.60
CA ALA A 516 7.35 -2.22 15.72
C ALA A 516 5.81 -2.28 15.54
N ASN A 517 5.36 -2.53 14.34
CA ASN A 517 3.96 -2.82 14.05
C ASN A 517 3.67 -4.35 14.07
N HIS A 518 4.54 -5.09 14.72
CA HIS A 518 4.53 -6.53 14.97
C HIS A 518 5.14 -6.82 16.36
N ASP A 519 5.42 -8.06 16.72
CA ASP A 519 6.17 -8.48 17.94
C ASP A 519 5.80 -7.71 19.23
N ASN A 520 4.51 -7.70 19.55
CA ASN A 520 3.98 -7.03 20.75
C ASN A 520 4.21 -5.49 20.78
N TYR A 521 4.37 -4.85 19.62
CA TYR A 521 4.48 -3.39 19.48
C TYR A 521 5.63 -2.79 20.30
N LYS A 522 6.80 -3.42 20.27
CA LYS A 522 8.01 -2.95 20.95
C LYS A 522 8.35 -1.53 20.50
N ALA A 523 8.48 -0.62 21.46
CA ALA A 523 8.91 0.75 21.16
C ALA A 523 10.43 0.82 20.97
N TYR A 524 10.86 1.48 19.91
CA TYR A 524 12.26 1.80 19.61
C TYR A 524 12.62 3.19 20.17
N MET A 525 11.67 4.10 20.16
CA MET A 525 11.79 5.43 20.74
C MET A 525 10.43 5.86 21.30
N SER A 526 10.40 6.58 22.41
CA SER A 526 9.17 7.12 22.97
C SER A 526 9.43 8.34 23.84
N GLY A 527 8.42 9.18 23.99
CA GLY A 527 8.41 10.32 24.89
C GLY A 527 7.01 10.85 25.12
N THR A 528 6.92 11.93 25.87
CA THR A 528 5.66 12.61 26.18
C THR A 528 5.87 14.11 26.10
N VAL A 529 4.94 14.81 25.46
CA VAL A 529 4.84 16.26 25.54
C VAL A 529 3.61 16.65 26.35
N THR A 530 3.79 17.67 27.16
CA THR A 530 2.73 18.30 27.96
C THR A 530 2.60 19.75 27.55
N PRO A 531 1.40 20.35 27.71
CA PRO A 531 1.19 21.74 27.36
C PRO A 531 2.08 22.64 28.19
N ASP A 532 3.17 23.09 27.62
CA ASP A 532 3.99 24.14 28.18
C ASP A 532 4.19 25.27 27.17
N SER A 533 5.13 26.14 27.36
CA SER A 533 5.39 27.28 26.48
C SER A 533 5.98 26.92 25.11
N THR A 534 6.46 25.72 24.91
CA THR A 534 7.01 25.24 23.65
C THR A 534 5.95 24.46 22.87
N LYS A 535 5.56 24.99 21.72
CA LYS A 535 4.58 24.37 20.83
C LYS A 535 5.21 23.49 19.74
N HIS A 536 6.49 23.21 19.88
CA HIS A 536 7.29 22.41 18.93
C HIS A 536 8.06 21.33 19.67
N LEU A 537 7.96 20.11 19.17
CA LEU A 537 8.83 19.00 19.56
C LEU A 537 9.86 18.75 18.45
N GLU A 538 11.11 18.61 18.85
CA GLU A 538 12.15 18.01 18.04
C GLU A 538 12.94 17.03 18.89
N THR A 539 13.14 15.80 18.40
CA THR A 539 13.90 14.75 19.07
C THR A 539 14.57 13.85 18.04
N ALA A 540 15.70 13.26 18.40
CA ALA A 540 16.43 12.35 17.53
C ALA A 540 16.75 11.03 18.23
N PHE A 541 16.85 9.96 17.46
CA PHE A 541 17.28 8.64 17.94
C PHE A 541 18.07 7.93 16.83
N THR A 542 18.86 6.92 17.23
CA THR A 542 19.55 6.03 16.29
C THR A 542 18.87 4.67 16.36
N ALA A 543 18.49 4.12 15.22
CA ALA A 543 17.90 2.80 15.17
C ALA A 543 18.93 1.73 15.54
N ASP A 544 18.55 0.78 16.38
CA ASP A 544 19.38 -0.34 16.82
C ASP A 544 19.09 -1.63 16.04
N ILE A 545 18.12 -1.59 15.13
CA ILE A 545 17.64 -2.72 14.35
C ILE A 545 17.24 -2.26 12.95
N ASP A 546 17.27 -3.18 11.98
CA ASP A 546 16.56 -3.07 10.71
C ASP A 546 15.13 -3.55 10.92
N ASP A 547 14.14 -2.71 10.66
CA ASP A 547 12.71 -3.05 10.76
C ASP A 547 11.90 -2.26 9.73
N ALA A 548 11.29 -2.96 8.78
CA ALA A 548 10.51 -2.38 7.69
C ALA A 548 9.05 -2.15 8.05
N ASN A 549 8.58 -2.63 9.20
CA ASN A 549 7.19 -2.54 9.61
C ASN A 549 7.05 -1.81 10.94
N CYS A 550 7.43 -0.53 10.93
CA CYS A 550 7.30 0.34 12.08
C CYS A 550 6.11 1.29 11.93
N ALA A 551 5.68 1.85 13.04
CA ALA A 551 4.67 2.90 13.09
C ALA A 551 5.14 4.05 14.00
N LEU A 552 4.87 5.29 13.59
CA LEU A 552 4.80 6.44 14.49
C LEU A 552 3.40 6.45 15.11
N VAL A 553 3.34 6.45 16.43
CA VAL A 553 2.08 6.52 17.17
C VAL A 553 2.08 7.77 18.06
N LEU A 554 1.06 8.59 17.91
CA LEU A 554 0.76 9.75 18.73
C LEU A 554 -0.50 9.44 19.53
N GLU A 555 -0.35 9.20 20.84
CA GLU A 555 -1.45 8.88 21.74
C GLU A 555 -1.79 10.11 22.58
N PHE A 556 -3.01 10.62 22.47
CA PHE A 556 -3.46 11.82 23.18
C PHE A 556 -4.34 11.46 24.36
N LYS A 557 -3.79 11.66 25.55
CA LYS A 557 -4.41 11.34 26.86
C LYS A 557 -4.99 12.58 27.50
N GLY A 558 -6.05 12.40 28.31
CA GLY A 558 -6.67 13.47 29.08
C GLY A 558 -8.03 13.87 28.51
N SER A 559 -8.26 15.17 28.40
CA SER A 559 -9.52 15.73 27.91
C SER A 559 -9.31 17.06 27.17
N GLY A 560 -10.15 17.31 26.16
CA GLY A 560 -10.14 18.49 25.31
C GLY A 560 -9.46 18.24 23.96
N THR A 561 -9.54 19.22 23.09
CA THR A 561 -9.07 19.12 21.71
C THR A 561 -7.54 19.25 21.64
N VAL A 562 -6.90 18.31 20.99
CA VAL A 562 -5.46 18.29 20.67
C VAL A 562 -5.31 18.52 19.17
N LYS A 563 -4.38 19.40 18.80
CA LYS A 563 -3.98 19.60 17.39
C LYS A 563 -2.49 19.33 17.27
N VAL A 564 -2.11 18.56 16.24
CA VAL A 564 -0.72 18.29 15.86
C VAL A 564 -0.56 18.67 14.39
N GLU A 565 0.54 19.35 14.05
CA GLU A 565 0.80 19.88 12.72
C GLU A 565 2.27 19.63 12.34
N HIS A 566 2.57 19.63 11.04
CA HIS A 566 3.93 19.53 10.51
C HIS A 566 4.70 18.31 11.04
N ILE A 567 4.03 17.16 11.14
CA ILE A 567 4.68 15.93 11.57
C ILE A 567 5.74 15.56 10.54
N SER A 568 6.97 15.39 10.98
CA SER A 568 8.10 15.01 10.14
C SER A 568 8.97 13.99 10.85
N LEU A 569 9.33 12.93 10.13
CA LEU A 569 10.35 11.98 10.55
C LEU A 569 11.35 11.86 9.40
N VAL A 570 12.58 12.25 9.61
CA VAL A 570 13.62 12.27 8.58
C VAL A 570 14.85 11.50 9.03
N ALA A 571 15.47 10.77 8.09
CA ALA A 571 16.80 10.26 8.30
C ALA A 571 17.80 11.43 8.32
N ILE A 572 18.72 11.43 9.26
CA ILE A 572 19.77 12.44 9.34
C ILE A 572 21.13 11.74 9.37
N ASP A 573 22.11 12.33 8.68
CA ASP A 573 23.47 11.79 8.72
C ASP A 573 24.01 11.78 10.15
N SER A 574 24.71 10.73 10.50
CA SER A 574 25.13 10.47 11.87
C SER A 574 26.11 11.51 12.44
N ASP A 575 26.71 12.34 11.60
CA ASP A 575 27.81 13.22 11.94
C ASP A 575 27.60 14.71 11.61
N THR A 576 26.44 15.11 11.06
CA THR A 576 26.19 16.50 10.73
C THR A 576 25.74 17.29 11.94
N LEU A 577 26.66 17.86 12.66
CA LEU A 577 26.35 18.90 13.63
C LEU A 577 26.01 20.19 12.87
N MET A 578 24.73 20.59 12.84
CA MET A 578 24.32 21.83 12.17
C MET A 578 25.20 23.00 12.63
N GLY A 579 25.82 23.64 11.64
CA GLY A 579 26.77 24.70 11.85
C GLY A 579 28.24 24.25 11.85
N ASP A 580 28.56 22.98 11.98
CA ASP A 580 29.92 22.44 11.96
C ASP A 580 30.35 22.13 10.50
N VAL A 581 30.70 23.18 9.77
CA VAL A 581 31.08 23.06 8.35
C VAL A 581 32.51 22.57 8.13
N ASN A 582 33.29 22.51 9.18
CA ASN A 582 34.69 22.04 9.13
C ASN A 582 34.85 20.60 9.68
N ILE A 583 33.76 20.01 10.21
CA ILE A 583 33.69 18.67 10.82
C ILE A 583 34.75 18.52 11.96
N ASP A 584 34.83 19.53 12.84
CA ASP A 584 35.70 19.44 14.03
C ASP A 584 34.93 18.98 15.30
N GLY A 585 33.63 18.77 15.17
CA GLY A 585 32.73 18.33 16.26
C GLY A 585 32.17 19.48 17.09
N GLU A 586 32.41 20.72 16.73
CA GLU A 586 31.93 21.91 17.45
C GLU A 586 31.34 22.92 16.48
N PHE A 587 30.11 23.35 16.72
CA PHE A 587 29.58 24.52 16.05
C PHE A 587 30.02 25.80 16.76
N ASN A 588 30.92 26.58 16.14
CA ASN A 588 31.54 27.76 16.72
C ASN A 588 31.85 28.87 15.68
N VAL A 589 32.59 29.91 16.08
CA VAL A 589 32.92 31.05 15.21
C VAL A 589 33.78 30.65 14.00
N SER A 590 34.56 29.55 14.11
CA SER A 590 35.42 29.11 13.00
C SER A 590 34.58 28.68 11.80
N ASP A 591 33.45 28.01 12.04
CA ASP A 591 32.52 27.57 11.01
C ASP A 591 31.87 28.74 10.30
N LEU A 592 31.40 29.73 11.07
CA LEU A 592 30.82 30.95 10.54
C LEU A 592 31.81 31.70 9.64
N VAL A 593 33.06 31.77 10.05
CA VAL A 593 34.14 32.41 9.26
C VAL A 593 34.44 31.60 8.00
N LEU A 594 34.40 30.28 8.09
CA LEU A 594 34.65 29.40 6.95
C LEU A 594 33.53 29.53 5.90
N LEU A 595 32.26 29.51 6.31
CA LEU A 595 31.13 29.77 5.41
C LEU A 595 31.19 31.15 4.78
N GLN A 596 31.54 32.19 5.57
CA GLN A 596 31.71 33.54 5.04
C GLN A 596 32.80 33.63 3.99
N LYS A 597 33.94 32.96 4.20
CA LYS A 597 35.04 32.92 3.21
C LYS A 597 34.60 32.19 1.93
N TRP A 598 33.86 31.09 2.09
CA TRP A 598 33.35 30.32 0.95
C TRP A 598 32.39 31.15 0.11
N LEU A 599 31.42 31.84 0.74
CA LEU A 599 30.48 32.74 0.05
C LEU A 599 31.17 33.92 -0.66
N LEU A 600 32.29 34.35 -0.14
CA LEU A 600 33.12 35.39 -0.77
C LEU A 600 34.09 34.85 -1.84
N ALA A 601 33.99 33.57 -2.17
CA ALA A 601 34.86 32.88 -3.13
C ALA A 601 36.36 33.08 -2.84
N VAL A 602 36.74 33.10 -1.57
CA VAL A 602 38.14 33.17 -1.17
C VAL A 602 38.86 31.92 -1.65
N THR A 603 39.96 32.05 -2.36
CA THR A 603 40.75 30.93 -2.88
C THR A 603 41.17 29.99 -1.77
N ASP A 604 41.17 28.68 -2.06
CA ASP A 604 41.55 27.60 -1.14
C ASP A 604 40.60 27.45 0.07
N THR A 605 39.34 27.90 -0.06
CA THR A 605 38.30 27.67 0.96
C THR A 605 37.41 26.50 0.54
N GLU A 606 37.37 25.46 1.35
CA GLU A 606 36.54 24.29 1.17
C GLU A 606 35.69 24.08 2.42
N LEU A 607 34.37 23.83 2.22
CA LEU A 607 33.47 23.35 3.27
C LEU A 607 33.53 21.84 3.24
N LYS A 608 33.89 21.20 4.36
CA LYS A 608 33.89 19.73 4.46
C LYS A 608 32.47 19.19 4.51
N ASP A 609 31.58 19.93 5.12
CA ASP A 609 30.15 19.67 5.12
C ASP A 609 29.39 20.95 4.81
N TRP A 610 28.96 21.10 3.56
CA TRP A 610 28.20 22.27 3.14
C TRP A 610 26.74 22.19 3.64
N LYS A 611 26.18 20.97 3.84
CA LYS A 611 24.81 20.77 4.34
C LYS A 611 24.69 21.26 5.80
N ALA A 612 25.73 21.15 6.58
CA ALA A 612 25.78 21.74 7.92
C ALA A 612 25.62 23.27 7.93
N ALA A 613 25.83 23.94 6.81
CA ALA A 613 25.66 25.38 6.67
C ALA A 613 24.29 25.80 6.13
N ASP A 614 23.53 24.90 5.55
CA ASP A 614 22.22 25.17 4.94
C ASP A 614 21.13 25.28 6.03
N PHE A 615 21.09 26.43 6.68
CA PHE A 615 20.13 26.75 7.73
C PHE A 615 18.74 27.15 7.20
N CYS A 616 18.67 27.47 5.90
CA CYS A 616 17.40 27.74 5.20
C CYS A 616 16.75 26.46 4.69
N GLU A 617 17.48 25.34 4.69
CA GLU A 617 17.05 24.03 4.16
C GLU A 617 16.59 24.11 2.69
N ASP A 618 17.20 25.03 1.91
CA ASP A 618 16.85 25.27 0.50
C ASP A 618 17.85 24.66 -0.49
N ASN A 619 18.82 23.87 0.00
CA ASN A 619 19.92 23.24 -0.75
C ASN A 619 20.79 24.24 -1.51
N ARG A 620 20.86 25.48 -1.05
CA ARG A 620 21.74 26.53 -1.55
C ARG A 620 22.42 27.20 -0.40
N LEU A 621 23.70 27.50 -0.55
CA LEU A 621 24.41 28.33 0.42
C LEU A 621 24.45 29.77 -0.04
N ASP A 622 23.85 30.65 0.74
CA ASP A 622 23.87 32.08 0.47
C ASP A 622 23.97 32.93 1.76
N VAL A 623 23.72 34.21 1.63
CA VAL A 623 23.82 35.15 2.76
C VAL A 623 22.73 34.92 3.80
N PHE A 624 21.61 34.29 3.46
CA PHE A 624 20.55 34.01 4.41
C PHE A 624 20.96 32.89 5.39
N ASP A 625 21.67 31.84 4.90
CA ASP A 625 22.25 30.79 5.74
C ASP A 625 23.27 31.38 6.70
N LEU A 626 24.16 32.20 6.20
CA LEU A 626 25.14 32.88 7.03
C LEU A 626 24.44 33.71 8.15
N CYS A 627 23.35 34.41 7.83
CA CYS A 627 22.59 35.17 8.80
C CYS A 627 21.93 34.27 9.85
N LEU A 628 21.31 33.15 9.45
CA LEU A 628 20.67 32.20 10.35
C LEU A 628 21.71 31.47 11.22
N MET A 629 22.80 31.01 10.62
CA MET A 629 23.93 30.40 11.33
C MET A 629 24.49 31.33 12.40
N ARG A 630 24.67 32.63 12.07
CA ARG A 630 25.12 33.65 13.03
C ARG A 630 24.09 33.86 14.15
N LYS A 631 22.79 33.88 13.84
CA LYS A 631 21.72 34.01 14.82
C LYS A 631 21.72 32.83 15.82
N GLN A 632 21.86 31.62 15.32
CA GLN A 632 21.94 30.41 16.15
C GLN A 632 23.19 30.40 17.04
N LEU A 633 24.34 30.80 16.52
CA LEU A 633 25.58 30.87 17.28
C LEU A 633 25.47 31.89 18.43
N ILE A 634 24.82 33.04 18.19
CA ILE A 634 24.57 34.05 19.22
C ILE A 634 23.62 33.51 20.29
N ALA A 635 22.54 32.83 19.89
CA ALA A 635 21.61 32.20 20.82
C ALA A 635 22.30 31.16 21.72
N LYS A 636 23.15 30.32 21.15
CA LYS A 636 23.94 29.30 21.89
C LYS A 636 24.88 29.94 22.92
N THR A 637 25.47 31.11 22.61
CA THR A 637 26.37 31.83 23.54
C THR A 637 25.66 32.60 24.63
N GLN A 638 24.33 32.82 24.52
CA GLN A 638 23.52 33.47 25.56
C GLN A 638 22.90 32.47 26.56
N THR A 639 22.89 31.19 26.23
CA THR A 639 22.35 30.09 27.07
C THR A 639 23.43 29.28 27.79
N SER A 640 24.70 29.50 27.51
CA SER A 640 25.87 28.99 28.21
C SER A 640 26.46 30.07 29.16
#